data_65bff80995206686115f9309663799ab
#
_entry.id   65bff80995206686115f9309663799ab
#
_cell.length_a   1.000
_cell.length_b   1.000
_cell.length_c   1.000
_cell.angle_alpha   90.00
_cell.angle_beta   90.00
_cell.angle_gamma   90.00
#
_symmetry.space_group_name_H-M   'P 1'
#
loop_
_entity.id
_entity.type
_entity.pdbx_description
1 polymer ?
#
loop_
_entity_poly.entity_id
_entity_poly.type
_entity_poly.pdbx_seq_one_letter_code
_entity_poly.pdbx_strand_id
1 'polypeptide(L)'
;MQNGYLSLVLHAHLPYVRHGDRDDYLEERWVYEAMLESYLPLLLVFDKLLSDGIDFRMTLAVSPTLLSMLDDELIQTRFQTHLAKTIELAGKEVKRTANLPQEHRVAKMYLERFRMIASYCRKLDYRLIGGLKRVQESGCVELITCAATHSFLPFVETEEAIRAQLLVGIDTHERILGQRPNGIWLPECGYTPGLDRLLKEAGLRYFFVDSHTINYATPTPRRGLYAPLFTPHDVAAFARDEVASRQVWSSFDGYPGDFDYREYYRDIGFDREMDYIEPYIHPAGIRVHTGLKYYRITGRGEHKETYEPNWAREKAASHASHFLYHRERQVEEASVWMDREPLVVATYDAELFGHWWYEGPQFLDYLLRKTVCDSKQVKLITPSEYLARYPEQDRAHMPMSTWGRNGYGEVWLNERNGWIYRHLHQAERELIEAAITFHESGEQDLNRNHVKSRCLKQASRELMLAQSSDWAFILDGQTVVEYAVRRIHDHLARFRELLAIFHQEQPDENRLLEMEIAYPLFPSLDETYYLPNRAHRVNVSRQMVAAGQSHEAALKVLMLSWEFPPHVVGGLGRAVYDLSRHLVRQGIEVHVLTGSSDCVAKQEMMDSVHVHRLPTYIPAEQEDFMQWIFQLNLAMVDAVEGLMSNGFQADVIHAHDWLVNWAAVELKRRLSIPLITTIHALEHGRHQGIHTPMQHRIHECERMLTAASDRVLVCSHYMGQEVMRLFSVAQEKLSVIYNGVEAVAAREGDLQQLRQELGLGDGPILFFVGRLVREKGVHLLVEAVVRLAGAYPALKLVIAGKGPMEADLKRLAVQMGVADRVLFLGFVDDVRRNQLFCLADVAVFPSLYEPFGIVALEAMAFGTPLLVADTGGLREIVRHGENGATMYTGDVESLVNQLHWMLGNPDRRYQMAKAAENDVRQHYDWAYLARKTIEEYRSQALPQRCGNNLALQL
;
A
#
# COMPACT_ATOMS: atom_id res chain seq x y z
N MET A 1 40.33 19.40 2.51
CA MET A 1 39.17 18.94 3.25
C MET A 1 38.13 18.51 2.20
N GLN A 2 37.60 17.32 2.32
CA GLN A 2 36.54 16.83 1.44
C GLN A 2 35.26 17.55 1.81
N ASN A 3 34.58 18.12 0.82
CA ASN A 3 33.36 18.91 1.01
C ASN A 3 32.16 18.15 0.50
N GLY A 4 30.96 18.51 0.96
CA GLY A 4 29.71 17.99 0.46
C GLY A 4 28.55 18.95 0.70
N TYR A 5 27.34 18.49 0.40
CA TYR A 5 26.16 19.32 0.41
C TYR A 5 25.07 18.77 1.35
N LEU A 6 24.30 19.70 1.88
CA LEU A 6 23.05 19.43 2.59
C LEU A 6 21.91 20.14 1.84
N SER A 7 20.91 19.36 1.39
CA SER A 7 19.67 19.88 0.87
C SER A 7 18.57 19.73 1.92
N LEU A 8 18.09 20.85 2.45
CA LEU A 8 16.95 20.89 3.38
C LEU A 8 15.68 21.13 2.59
N VAL A 9 14.71 20.23 2.75
CA VAL A 9 13.44 20.28 2.03
C VAL A 9 12.31 20.25 3.03
N LEU A 10 11.42 21.24 2.97
CA LEU A 10 10.19 21.26 3.73
C LEU A 10 9.01 21.04 2.81
N HIS A 11 8.04 20.26 3.25
CA HIS A 11 6.77 20.05 2.57
C HIS A 11 5.64 20.68 3.38
N ALA A 12 4.98 21.69 2.83
CA ALA A 12 3.83 22.38 3.41
C ALA A 12 2.54 21.89 2.75
N HIS A 13 1.69 21.23 3.54
CA HIS A 13 0.45 20.68 3.05
C HIS A 13 -0.66 20.67 4.10
N LEU A 14 -1.88 20.97 3.64
CA LEU A 14 -3.14 20.73 4.34
C LEU A 14 -4.22 20.32 3.34
N PRO A 15 -5.16 19.44 3.71
CA PRO A 15 -6.34 19.18 2.89
C PRO A 15 -7.14 20.46 2.67
N TYR A 16 -7.94 20.50 1.60
CA TYR A 16 -8.78 21.65 1.35
C TYR A 16 -9.95 21.72 2.32
N VAL A 17 -9.85 22.58 3.32
CA VAL A 17 -10.80 22.71 4.45
C VAL A 17 -11.58 24.03 4.45
N ARG A 18 -11.58 24.76 3.35
CA ARG A 18 -12.37 25.97 3.19
C ARG A 18 -13.86 25.64 3.10
N HIS A 19 -14.67 26.30 3.91
CA HIS A 19 -16.12 26.19 3.94
C HIS A 19 -16.75 27.57 3.66
N GLY A 20 -17.45 27.70 2.53
CA GLY A 20 -18.06 28.99 2.12
C GLY A 20 -19.40 29.31 2.80
N ASP A 21 -20.07 28.29 3.33
CA ASP A 21 -21.44 28.37 3.88
C ASP A 21 -21.49 28.82 5.35
N ARG A 22 -20.49 28.46 6.16
CA ARG A 22 -20.44 28.74 7.60
C ARG A 22 -19.00 29.01 8.05
N ASP A 23 -18.81 29.62 9.22
CA ASP A 23 -17.52 30.01 9.82
C ASP A 23 -17.18 29.19 11.10
N ASP A 24 -17.94 28.17 11.39
CA ASP A 24 -17.82 27.37 12.62
C ASP A 24 -17.32 25.93 12.39
N TYR A 25 -16.68 25.64 11.26
CA TYR A 25 -16.03 24.35 11.04
C TYR A 25 -14.72 24.23 11.81
N LEU A 26 -14.58 23.15 12.62
CA LEU A 26 -13.40 22.89 13.42
C LEU A 26 -12.14 22.68 12.56
N GLU A 27 -12.29 22.03 11.41
CA GLU A 27 -11.20 21.68 10.53
C GLU A 27 -10.59 22.90 9.82
N GLU A 28 -11.35 23.97 9.62
CA GLU A 28 -10.81 25.21 9.06
C GLU A 28 -9.76 25.86 9.97
N ARG A 29 -9.79 25.55 11.28
CA ARG A 29 -8.77 25.98 12.24
C ARG A 29 -7.38 25.43 11.94
N TRP A 30 -7.28 24.27 11.30
CA TRP A 30 -5.98 23.69 10.93
C TRP A 30 -5.15 24.67 10.09
N VAL A 31 -5.79 25.36 9.14
CA VAL A 31 -5.12 26.41 8.35
C VAL A 31 -4.65 27.56 9.23
N TYR A 32 -5.48 28.04 10.16
CA TYR A 32 -5.14 29.18 11.04
C TYR A 32 -4.00 28.82 11.99
N GLU A 33 -4.04 27.62 12.55
CA GLU A 33 -3.00 27.11 13.44
C GLU A 33 -1.68 26.93 12.69
N ALA A 34 -1.69 26.33 11.50
CA ALA A 34 -0.49 26.19 10.67
C ALA A 34 0.08 27.54 10.20
N MET A 35 -0.79 28.49 9.81
CA MET A 35 -0.35 29.86 9.51
C MET A 35 0.34 30.55 10.68
N LEU A 36 -0.27 30.46 11.89
CA LEU A 36 0.18 31.12 13.10
C LEU A 36 1.44 30.49 13.70
N GLU A 37 1.50 29.15 13.70
CA GLU A 37 2.52 28.41 14.43
C GLU A 37 3.70 28.00 13.55
N SER A 38 3.49 27.75 12.23
CA SER A 38 4.54 27.27 11.30
C SER A 38 4.86 28.24 10.18
N TYR A 39 3.93 28.58 9.29
CA TYR A 39 4.28 29.29 8.05
C TYR A 39 4.76 30.72 8.28
N LEU A 40 4.07 31.51 9.10
CA LEU A 40 4.50 32.88 9.44
C LEU A 40 5.82 32.91 10.22
N PRO A 41 6.03 32.05 11.25
CA PRO A 41 7.32 31.93 11.91
C PRO A 41 8.46 31.53 10.97
N LEU A 42 8.24 30.61 10.02
CA LEU A 42 9.25 30.23 9.03
C LEU A 42 9.60 31.39 8.10
N LEU A 43 8.59 32.11 7.58
CA LEU A 43 8.80 33.29 6.76
C LEU A 43 9.56 34.40 7.51
N LEU A 44 9.27 34.59 8.83
CA LEU A 44 10.02 35.50 9.68
C LEU A 44 11.50 35.09 9.83
N VAL A 45 11.77 33.78 9.95
CA VAL A 45 13.15 33.27 9.98
C VAL A 45 13.86 33.56 8.67
N PHE A 46 13.24 33.28 7.53
CA PHE A 46 13.84 33.51 6.22
C PHE A 46 14.10 35.00 5.97
N ASP A 47 13.13 35.86 6.28
CA ASP A 47 13.31 37.33 6.16
C ASP A 47 14.43 37.85 7.05
N LYS A 48 14.58 37.32 8.26
CA LYS A 48 15.66 37.68 9.16
C LYS A 48 17.01 37.25 8.62
N LEU A 49 17.12 36.00 8.11
CA LEU A 49 18.34 35.50 7.48
C LEU A 49 18.75 36.38 6.29
N LEU A 50 17.79 36.74 5.43
CA LEU A 50 18.02 37.64 4.29
C LEU A 50 18.49 39.03 4.75
N SER A 51 17.84 39.60 5.79
CA SER A 51 18.21 40.91 6.32
C SER A 51 19.61 40.95 6.99
N ASP A 52 20.01 39.79 7.54
CA ASP A 52 21.33 39.63 8.16
C ASP A 52 22.43 39.26 7.12
N GLY A 53 22.07 39.16 5.82
CA GLY A 53 23.00 38.85 4.74
C GLY A 53 23.49 37.40 4.73
N ILE A 54 22.74 36.46 5.30
CA ILE A 54 23.05 35.03 5.30
C ILE A 54 22.64 34.40 3.96
N ASP A 55 23.59 33.87 3.19
CA ASP A 55 23.37 33.24 1.88
C ASP A 55 23.05 31.76 2.07
N PHE A 56 21.85 31.47 2.53
CA PHE A 56 21.35 30.09 2.75
C PHE A 56 20.68 29.54 1.51
N ARG A 57 20.51 28.20 1.45
CA ARG A 57 19.72 27.48 0.44
C ARG A 57 18.74 26.53 1.11
N MET A 58 17.51 26.52 0.58
CA MET A 58 16.44 25.65 1.07
C MET A 58 15.42 25.37 -0.04
N THR A 59 14.72 24.24 0.06
CA THR A 59 13.60 23.93 -0.83
C THR A 59 12.31 23.87 -0.01
N LEU A 60 11.24 24.47 -0.53
CA LEU A 60 9.91 24.42 0.09
C LEU A 60 8.90 23.95 -0.95
N ALA A 61 8.32 22.76 -0.74
CA ALA A 61 7.17 22.27 -1.47
C ALA A 61 5.91 22.83 -0.84
N VAL A 62 5.04 23.43 -1.65
CA VAL A 62 3.74 23.93 -1.17
C VAL A 62 2.64 23.31 -2.01
N SER A 63 1.72 22.57 -1.34
CA SER A 63 0.63 21.90 -2.05
C SER A 63 -0.33 22.91 -2.68
N PRO A 64 -0.90 22.62 -3.86
CA PRO A 64 -1.81 23.53 -4.55
C PRO A 64 -3.10 23.81 -3.78
N THR A 65 -3.59 22.87 -2.96
CA THR A 65 -4.71 23.10 -2.03
C THR A 65 -4.36 24.16 -1.00
N LEU A 66 -3.18 24.06 -0.38
CA LEU A 66 -2.70 25.05 0.58
C LEU A 66 -2.48 26.41 -0.08
N LEU A 67 -1.84 26.47 -1.25
CA LEU A 67 -1.67 27.73 -2.01
C LEU A 67 -3.01 28.40 -2.30
N SER A 68 -4.01 27.61 -2.70
CA SER A 68 -5.37 28.12 -2.98
C SER A 68 -6.05 28.68 -1.72
N MET A 69 -5.86 28.04 -0.56
CA MET A 69 -6.39 28.54 0.72
C MET A 69 -5.65 29.79 1.21
N LEU A 70 -4.33 29.87 1.04
CA LEU A 70 -3.53 31.05 1.41
C LEU A 70 -3.82 32.28 0.52
N ASP A 71 -4.27 32.06 -0.72
CA ASP A 71 -4.68 33.10 -1.67
C ASP A 71 -6.16 33.50 -1.53
N ASP A 72 -6.98 32.75 -0.76
CA ASP A 72 -8.42 32.95 -0.58
C ASP A 72 -8.74 34.10 0.41
N GLU A 73 -9.50 35.10 -0.02
CA GLU A 73 -9.84 36.29 0.79
C GLU A 73 -10.70 35.94 2.02
N LEU A 74 -11.54 34.90 1.94
CA LEU A 74 -12.36 34.46 3.07
C LEU A 74 -11.48 33.87 4.17
N ILE A 75 -10.56 32.99 3.83
CA ILE A 75 -9.58 32.41 4.77
C ILE A 75 -8.72 33.49 5.40
N GLN A 76 -8.22 34.46 4.62
CA GLN A 76 -7.44 35.60 5.11
C GLN A 76 -8.23 36.43 6.13
N THR A 77 -9.50 36.73 5.87
CA THR A 77 -10.37 37.52 6.75
C THR A 77 -10.66 36.78 8.07
N ARG A 78 -10.96 35.49 7.99
CA ARG A 78 -11.20 34.65 9.15
C ARG A 78 -9.94 34.45 10.00
N PHE A 79 -8.78 34.29 9.34
CA PHE A 79 -7.49 34.27 10.03
C PHE A 79 -7.18 35.56 10.79
N GLN A 80 -7.50 36.73 10.22
CA GLN A 80 -7.34 38.01 10.94
C GLN A 80 -8.17 38.05 12.24
N THR A 81 -9.41 37.55 12.17
CA THR A 81 -10.31 37.43 13.32
C THR A 81 -9.73 36.45 14.36
N HIS A 82 -9.26 35.31 13.93
CA HIS A 82 -8.60 34.30 14.80
C HIS A 82 -7.37 34.88 15.49
N LEU A 83 -6.48 35.55 14.76
CA LEU A 83 -5.26 36.17 15.31
C LEU A 83 -5.60 37.29 16.34
N ALA A 84 -6.64 38.10 16.08
CA ALA A 84 -7.10 39.13 17.02
C ALA A 84 -7.59 38.52 18.33
N LYS A 85 -8.40 37.49 18.29
CA LYS A 85 -8.88 36.73 19.46
C LYS A 85 -7.74 36.06 20.21
N THR A 86 -6.74 35.51 19.53
CA THR A 86 -5.55 34.90 20.14
C THR A 86 -4.70 35.94 20.87
N ILE A 87 -4.53 37.15 20.31
CA ILE A 87 -3.81 38.26 20.97
C ILE A 87 -4.60 38.74 22.21
N GLU A 88 -5.92 38.85 22.12
CA GLU A 88 -6.79 39.24 23.26
C GLU A 88 -6.65 38.24 24.41
N LEU A 89 -6.74 36.92 24.09
CA LEU A 89 -6.59 35.85 25.09
C LEU A 89 -5.20 35.89 25.75
N ALA A 90 -4.13 36.06 24.96
CA ALA A 90 -2.77 36.21 25.49
C ALA A 90 -2.64 37.43 26.40
N GLY A 91 -3.28 38.56 26.06
CA GLY A 91 -3.36 39.75 26.92
C GLY A 91 -4.11 39.52 28.22
N LYS A 92 -5.19 38.69 28.21
CA LYS A 92 -5.96 38.28 29.36
C LYS A 92 -5.12 37.34 30.26
N GLU A 93 -4.36 36.41 29.67
CA GLU A 93 -3.42 35.55 30.40
C GLU A 93 -2.28 36.29 31.06
N VAL A 94 -1.70 37.35 30.45
CA VAL A 94 -0.70 38.21 31.08
C VAL A 94 -1.26 38.85 32.37
N LYS A 95 -2.52 39.30 32.38
CA LYS A 95 -3.18 39.84 33.57
C LYS A 95 -3.44 38.76 34.61
N ARG A 96 -3.94 37.58 34.22
CA ARG A 96 -4.24 36.47 35.12
C ARG A 96 -2.99 36.01 35.88
N THR A 97 -1.87 35.92 35.16
CA THR A 97 -0.62 35.35 35.67
C THR A 97 0.26 36.37 36.44
N ALA A 98 -0.19 37.61 36.65
CA ALA A 98 0.60 38.69 37.22
C ALA A 98 1.33 38.31 38.54
N ASN A 99 0.72 37.46 39.38
CA ASN A 99 1.27 36.98 40.65
C ASN A 99 1.96 35.60 40.54
N LEU A 100 2.13 35.05 39.34
CA LEU A 100 2.74 33.75 39.04
C LEU A 100 3.99 33.96 38.16
N PRO A 101 5.16 34.22 38.72
CA PRO A 101 6.32 34.75 37.98
C PRO A 101 6.75 33.88 36.77
N GLN A 102 6.69 32.57 36.92
CA GLN A 102 7.08 31.64 35.81
C GLN A 102 6.03 31.67 34.69
N GLU A 103 4.74 31.44 35.01
CA GLU A 103 3.67 31.51 34.00
C GLU A 103 3.56 32.90 33.36
N HIS A 104 3.82 33.97 34.13
CA HIS A 104 3.78 35.34 33.61
C HIS A 104 4.82 35.57 32.54
N ARG A 105 6.03 35.03 32.65
CA ARG A 105 7.05 35.06 31.58
C ARG A 105 6.57 34.41 30.31
N VAL A 106 5.98 33.21 30.45
CA VAL A 106 5.44 32.48 29.29
C VAL A 106 4.28 33.24 28.63
N ALA A 107 3.35 33.80 29.43
CA ALA A 107 2.23 34.60 28.92
C ALA A 107 2.74 35.85 28.13
N LYS A 108 3.73 36.53 28.66
CA LYS A 108 4.36 37.69 27.99
C LYS A 108 5.02 37.28 26.68
N MET A 109 5.78 36.18 26.68
CA MET A 109 6.40 35.62 25.48
C MET A 109 5.36 35.40 24.39
N TYR A 110 4.22 34.74 24.67
CA TYR A 110 3.15 34.55 23.69
C TYR A 110 2.56 35.86 23.20
N LEU A 111 2.24 36.79 24.06
CA LEU A 111 1.68 38.10 23.68
C LEU A 111 2.64 38.86 22.74
N GLU A 112 3.92 38.87 23.05
CA GLU A 112 4.96 39.49 22.23
C GLU A 112 5.09 38.79 20.85
N ARG A 113 5.12 37.44 20.83
CA ARG A 113 5.16 36.64 19.62
C ARG A 113 3.97 36.93 18.71
N PHE A 114 2.75 36.88 19.24
CA PHE A 114 1.54 37.10 18.45
C PHE A 114 1.43 38.55 17.93
N ARG A 115 1.87 39.53 18.71
CA ARG A 115 1.97 40.91 18.24
C ARG A 115 2.99 41.11 17.14
N MET A 116 4.13 40.41 17.22
CA MET A 116 5.15 40.39 16.17
C MET A 116 4.58 39.77 14.89
N ILE A 117 3.92 38.64 14.98
CA ILE A 117 3.24 37.98 13.84
C ILE A 117 2.19 38.92 13.23
N ALA A 118 1.34 39.55 14.06
CA ALA A 118 0.33 40.47 13.56
C ALA A 118 0.97 41.72 12.87
N SER A 119 2.10 42.20 13.35
CA SER A 119 2.85 43.26 12.69
C SER A 119 3.40 42.80 11.33
N TYR A 120 3.88 41.57 11.28
CA TYR A 120 4.37 40.99 10.04
C TYR A 120 3.25 40.72 9.03
N CYS A 121 2.09 40.22 9.46
CA CYS A 121 0.92 40.09 8.60
C CYS A 121 0.47 41.42 7.99
N ARG A 122 0.44 42.52 8.78
CA ARG A 122 0.16 43.86 8.23
C ARG A 122 1.15 44.30 7.18
N LYS A 123 2.44 43.99 7.34
CA LYS A 123 3.47 44.23 6.33
C LYS A 123 3.24 43.48 5.02
N LEU A 124 2.58 42.31 5.07
CA LEU A 124 2.23 41.47 3.94
C LEU A 124 0.80 41.73 3.43
N ASP A 125 0.08 42.74 3.94
CA ASP A 125 -1.34 42.97 3.70
C ASP A 125 -2.19 41.70 3.94
N TYR A 126 -1.78 40.90 4.94
CA TYR A 126 -2.32 39.57 5.29
C TYR A 126 -2.23 38.49 4.18
N ARG A 127 -1.43 38.74 3.13
CA ARG A 127 -1.23 37.82 2.01
C ARG A 127 0.11 37.09 2.15
N LEU A 128 0.09 35.88 2.70
CA LEU A 128 1.31 35.07 2.88
C LEU A 128 2.02 34.77 1.55
N ILE A 129 1.27 34.71 0.46
CA ILE A 129 1.79 34.53 -0.90
C ILE A 129 2.86 35.58 -1.23
N GLY A 130 2.69 36.82 -0.80
CA GLY A 130 3.69 37.89 -0.99
C GLY A 130 5.02 37.60 -0.25
N GLY A 131 4.95 36.95 0.92
CA GLY A 131 6.12 36.45 1.65
C GLY A 131 6.84 35.30 0.91
N LEU A 132 6.08 34.32 0.40
CA LEU A 132 6.62 33.21 -0.38
C LEU A 132 7.31 33.70 -1.67
N LYS A 133 6.69 34.61 -2.43
CA LYS A 133 7.30 35.22 -3.62
C LYS A 133 8.63 35.90 -3.31
N ARG A 134 8.68 36.69 -2.26
CA ARG A 134 9.89 37.42 -1.88
C ARG A 134 11.05 36.47 -1.54
N VAL A 135 10.82 35.36 -0.81
CA VAL A 135 11.91 34.42 -0.50
C VAL A 135 12.32 33.63 -1.74
N GLN A 136 11.42 33.37 -2.68
CA GLN A 136 11.73 32.78 -3.98
C GLN A 136 12.58 33.75 -4.83
N GLU A 137 12.20 35.01 -4.94
CA GLU A 137 12.90 36.07 -5.69
C GLU A 137 14.32 36.32 -5.16
N SER A 138 14.55 36.08 -3.87
CA SER A 138 15.91 36.16 -3.28
C SER A 138 16.90 35.12 -3.82
N GLY A 139 16.39 34.02 -4.44
CA GLY A 139 17.19 32.88 -4.86
C GLY A 139 17.65 31.96 -3.73
N CYS A 140 17.29 32.26 -2.47
CA CYS A 140 17.66 31.43 -1.31
C CYS A 140 16.71 30.25 -1.08
N VAL A 141 15.45 30.37 -1.52
CA VAL A 141 14.43 29.31 -1.39
C VAL A 141 13.91 28.90 -2.75
N GLU A 142 14.08 27.66 -3.12
CA GLU A 142 13.44 27.06 -4.29
C GLU A 142 12.03 26.59 -3.91
N LEU A 143 10.99 27.19 -4.53
CA LEU A 143 9.62 26.75 -4.35
C LEU A 143 9.27 25.68 -5.40
N ILE A 144 8.70 24.56 -4.95
CA ILE A 144 8.25 23.46 -5.80
C ILE A 144 6.78 23.12 -5.52
N THR A 145 6.15 22.39 -6.46
CA THR A 145 4.76 22.01 -6.36
C THR A 145 4.54 20.62 -5.75
N CYS A 146 3.27 20.23 -5.68
CA CYS A 146 2.78 18.90 -5.36
C CYS A 146 1.67 18.51 -6.36
N ALA A 147 1.10 17.29 -6.29
CA ALA A 147 -0.14 16.96 -6.99
C ALA A 147 -1.29 17.87 -6.53
N ALA A 148 -2.24 18.17 -7.41
CA ALA A 148 -3.27 19.21 -7.22
C ALA A 148 -3.95 19.17 -5.84
N THR A 149 -4.41 17.99 -5.41
CA THR A 149 -5.08 17.77 -4.13
C THR A 149 -4.33 16.81 -3.21
N HIS A 150 -3.01 16.72 -3.35
CA HIS A 150 -2.19 15.78 -2.60
C HIS A 150 -2.67 14.32 -2.75
N SER A 151 -3.11 13.94 -3.95
CA SER A 151 -3.56 12.58 -4.24
C SER A 151 -2.40 11.59 -4.17
N PHE A 152 -2.61 10.42 -3.56
CA PHE A 152 -1.63 9.34 -3.55
C PHE A 152 -1.55 8.71 -4.95
N LEU A 153 -0.68 9.28 -5.80
CA LEU A 153 -0.61 8.99 -7.24
C LEU A 153 -0.44 7.49 -7.59
N PRO A 154 0.27 6.65 -6.79
CA PRO A 154 0.35 5.23 -7.06
C PRO A 154 -0.98 4.47 -7.07
N PHE A 155 -2.05 5.03 -6.46
CA PHE A 155 -3.38 4.42 -6.41
C PHE A 155 -4.44 5.15 -7.24
N VAL A 156 -4.04 6.13 -8.03
CA VAL A 156 -4.87 6.69 -9.11
C VAL A 156 -4.82 5.72 -10.28
N GLU A 157 -5.99 5.28 -10.77
CA GLU A 157 -6.07 4.18 -11.74
C GLU A 157 -5.64 4.61 -13.16
N THR A 158 -6.02 5.82 -13.59
CA THR A 158 -5.90 6.26 -14.97
C THR A 158 -4.76 7.26 -15.17
N GLU A 159 -4.01 7.14 -16.27
CA GLU A 159 -2.96 8.12 -16.61
C GLU A 159 -3.53 9.53 -16.84
N GLU A 160 -4.76 9.62 -17.33
CA GLU A 160 -5.49 10.89 -17.52
C GLU A 160 -5.72 11.59 -16.18
N ALA A 161 -6.16 10.87 -15.15
CA ALA A 161 -6.37 11.44 -13.82
C ALA A 161 -5.04 11.83 -13.16
N ILE A 162 -3.97 11.01 -13.29
CA ILE A 162 -2.63 11.37 -12.82
C ILE A 162 -2.14 12.64 -13.54
N ARG A 163 -2.26 12.69 -14.86
CA ARG A 163 -1.90 13.87 -15.69
C ARG A 163 -2.64 15.12 -15.23
N ALA A 164 -3.95 15.02 -14.99
CA ALA A 164 -4.76 16.13 -14.50
C ALA A 164 -4.26 16.61 -13.12
N GLN A 165 -3.98 15.72 -12.18
CA GLN A 165 -3.41 16.06 -10.87
C GLN A 165 -2.07 16.79 -11.01
N LEU A 166 -1.21 16.39 -11.92
CA LEU A 166 0.09 17.03 -12.16
C LEU A 166 -0.04 18.40 -12.80
N LEU A 167 -0.82 18.51 -13.90
CA LEU A 167 -0.96 19.77 -14.66
C LEU A 167 -1.68 20.83 -13.84
N VAL A 168 -2.78 20.48 -13.14
CA VAL A 168 -3.48 21.43 -12.25
C VAL A 168 -2.57 21.89 -11.10
N GLY A 169 -1.74 21.00 -10.58
CA GLY A 169 -0.74 21.36 -9.57
C GLY A 169 0.28 22.37 -10.08
N ILE A 170 0.82 22.14 -11.27
CA ILE A 170 1.77 23.04 -11.93
C ILE A 170 1.12 24.39 -12.26
N ASP A 171 -0.05 24.39 -12.87
CA ASP A 171 -0.78 25.61 -13.27
C ASP A 171 -1.14 26.46 -12.05
N THR A 172 -1.56 25.84 -10.94
CA THR A 172 -1.86 26.54 -9.69
C THR A 172 -0.61 27.19 -9.11
N HIS A 173 0.49 26.46 -9.08
CA HIS A 173 1.78 26.98 -8.62
C HIS A 173 2.23 28.19 -9.47
N GLU A 174 2.25 28.03 -10.80
CA GLU A 174 2.69 29.08 -11.73
C GLU A 174 1.77 30.32 -11.65
N ARG A 175 0.46 30.13 -11.60
CA ARG A 175 -0.52 31.23 -11.48
C ARG A 175 -0.34 32.02 -10.19
N ILE A 176 -0.17 31.34 -9.05
CA ILE A 176 -0.12 32.01 -7.74
C ILE A 176 1.27 32.57 -7.47
N LEU A 177 2.34 31.81 -7.76
CA LEU A 177 3.71 32.19 -7.43
C LEU A 177 4.46 32.90 -8.57
N GLY A 178 3.96 32.82 -9.81
CA GLY A 178 4.51 33.52 -10.98
C GLY A 178 5.67 32.81 -11.66
N GLN A 179 6.07 31.64 -11.22
CA GLN A 179 7.14 30.83 -11.82
C GLN A 179 6.72 29.37 -11.94
N ARG A 180 7.14 28.71 -13.02
CA ARG A 180 6.89 27.28 -13.21
C ARG A 180 7.80 26.48 -12.29
N PRO A 181 7.31 25.44 -11.58
CA PRO A 181 8.15 24.65 -10.69
C PRO A 181 9.09 23.74 -11.48
N ASN A 182 10.34 23.58 -11.01
CA ASN A 182 11.29 22.60 -11.57
C ASN A 182 11.08 21.20 -11.02
N GLY A 183 10.63 21.08 -9.78
CA GLY A 183 10.46 19.82 -9.06
C GLY A 183 9.07 19.66 -8.48
N ILE A 184 8.82 18.45 -8.01
CA ILE A 184 7.58 18.07 -7.34
C ILE A 184 7.88 17.29 -6.06
N TRP A 185 7.13 17.58 -5.01
CA TRP A 185 6.95 16.67 -3.91
C TRP A 185 5.85 15.68 -4.30
N LEU A 186 6.23 14.41 -4.51
CA LEU A 186 5.21 13.37 -4.69
C LEU A 186 4.48 13.19 -3.35
N PRO A 187 3.14 13.25 -3.33
CA PRO A 187 2.39 13.00 -2.11
C PRO A 187 2.87 11.71 -1.42
N GLU A 188 3.23 11.83 -0.15
CA GLU A 188 3.71 10.72 0.70
C GLU A 188 5.00 10.05 0.21
N CYS A 189 5.82 10.76 -0.57
CA CYS A 189 6.93 10.19 -1.35
C CYS A 189 6.50 8.99 -2.19
N GLY A 190 5.22 8.94 -2.60
CA GLY A 190 4.60 7.84 -3.32
C GLY A 190 5.07 7.76 -4.77
N TYR A 191 5.90 6.77 -5.08
CA TYR A 191 6.39 6.50 -6.43
C TYR A 191 5.94 5.12 -6.90
N THR A 192 5.62 5.01 -8.18
CA THR A 192 5.39 3.75 -8.90
C THR A 192 6.06 3.81 -10.27
N PRO A 193 6.60 2.70 -10.80
CA PRO A 193 7.17 2.65 -12.15
C PRO A 193 6.19 3.16 -13.21
N GLY A 194 6.70 4.03 -14.11
CA GLY A 194 5.89 4.69 -15.15
C GLY A 194 5.41 6.10 -14.79
N LEU A 195 5.33 6.45 -13.51
CA LEU A 195 4.99 7.81 -13.06
C LEU A 195 6.00 8.84 -13.57
N ASP A 196 7.29 8.47 -13.62
CA ASP A 196 8.38 9.31 -14.12
C ASP A 196 8.19 9.75 -15.58
N ARG A 197 7.53 8.96 -16.42
CA ARG A 197 7.16 9.35 -17.78
C ARG A 197 6.17 10.52 -17.76
N LEU A 198 5.14 10.43 -16.94
CA LEU A 198 4.13 11.49 -16.81
C LEU A 198 4.74 12.77 -16.20
N LEU A 199 5.66 12.64 -15.23
CA LEU A 199 6.42 13.77 -14.68
C LEU A 199 7.27 14.47 -15.78
N LYS A 200 7.93 13.68 -16.63
CA LYS A 200 8.71 14.20 -17.77
C LYS A 200 7.82 14.94 -18.78
N GLU A 201 6.69 14.34 -19.14
CA GLU A 201 5.70 14.95 -20.04
C GLU A 201 5.15 16.27 -19.48
N ALA A 202 4.95 16.35 -18.16
CA ALA A 202 4.55 17.56 -17.45
C ALA A 202 5.69 18.61 -17.31
N GLY A 203 6.92 18.29 -17.72
CA GLY A 203 8.07 19.19 -17.70
C GLY A 203 8.77 19.30 -16.35
N LEU A 204 8.51 18.37 -15.42
CA LEU A 204 9.17 18.30 -14.12
C LEU A 204 10.52 17.60 -14.24
N ARG A 205 11.52 18.11 -13.52
CA ARG A 205 12.91 17.67 -13.62
C ARG A 205 13.33 16.74 -12.52
N TYR A 206 12.70 16.83 -11.34
CA TYR A 206 13.05 16.01 -10.19
C TYR A 206 11.88 15.85 -9.20
N PHE A 207 12.02 14.83 -8.35
CA PHE A 207 11.11 14.51 -7.25
C PHE A 207 11.86 13.86 -6.08
N PHE A 208 11.16 13.63 -4.97
CA PHE A 208 11.71 13.02 -3.75
C PHE A 208 11.10 11.64 -3.51
N VAL A 209 11.93 10.73 -2.98
CA VAL A 209 11.55 9.35 -2.61
C VAL A 209 12.18 8.96 -1.28
N ASP A 210 11.71 7.88 -0.66
CA ASP A 210 12.35 7.32 0.52
C ASP A 210 13.65 6.56 0.17
N SER A 211 14.53 6.37 1.15
CA SER A 211 15.85 5.75 1.01
C SER A 211 15.82 4.37 0.37
N HIS A 212 14.87 3.52 0.77
CA HIS A 212 14.77 2.15 0.24
C HIS A 212 14.46 2.11 -1.27
N THR A 213 13.80 3.13 -1.83
CA THR A 213 13.57 3.25 -3.28
C THR A 213 14.87 3.23 -4.08
N ILE A 214 15.88 3.96 -3.60
CA ILE A 214 17.20 4.02 -4.25
C ILE A 214 18.03 2.78 -3.92
N ASN A 215 17.96 2.29 -2.67
CA ASN A 215 18.69 1.09 -2.25
C ASN A 215 18.28 -0.17 -3.02
N TYR A 216 17.02 -0.25 -3.48
CA TYR A 216 16.49 -1.37 -4.28
C TYR A 216 16.40 -1.07 -5.78
N ALA A 217 16.98 0.03 -6.24
CA ALA A 217 17.02 0.36 -7.66
C ALA A 217 17.92 -0.60 -8.45
N THR A 218 17.56 -0.85 -9.71
CA THR A 218 18.28 -1.76 -10.60
C THR A 218 18.67 -1.05 -11.91
N PRO A 219 19.98 -1.01 -12.28
CA PRO A 219 21.13 -1.49 -11.50
C PRO A 219 21.36 -0.70 -10.22
N THR A 220 22.04 -1.28 -9.23
CA THR A 220 22.37 -0.59 -7.98
C THR A 220 23.18 0.67 -8.24
N PRO A 221 22.75 1.85 -7.76
CA PRO A 221 23.46 3.10 -7.99
C PRO A 221 24.84 3.10 -7.31
N ARG A 222 25.88 3.51 -8.03
CA ARG A 222 27.27 3.55 -7.53
C ARG A 222 27.46 4.53 -6.38
N ARG A 223 26.64 5.59 -6.33
CA ARG A 223 26.72 6.66 -5.33
C ARG A 223 25.72 6.52 -4.19
N GLY A 224 24.96 5.39 -4.15
CA GLY A 224 23.96 5.12 -3.13
C GLY A 224 22.98 6.28 -2.94
N LEU A 225 22.76 6.67 -1.68
CA LEU A 225 21.84 7.75 -1.29
C LEU A 225 22.46 9.16 -1.40
N TYR A 226 23.78 9.27 -1.65
CA TYR A 226 24.50 10.53 -1.59
C TYR A 226 24.58 11.28 -2.93
N ALA A 227 23.81 10.85 -3.92
CA ALA A 227 23.55 11.56 -5.16
C ALA A 227 22.16 11.18 -5.70
N PRO A 228 21.49 12.08 -6.45
CA PRO A 228 20.27 11.71 -7.13
C PRO A 228 20.54 10.66 -8.21
N LEU A 229 19.48 9.98 -8.64
CA LEU A 229 19.50 8.99 -9.68
C LEU A 229 18.51 9.40 -10.77
N PHE A 230 18.87 9.24 -12.05
CA PHE A 230 17.92 9.40 -13.15
C PHE A 230 17.06 8.13 -13.34
N THR A 231 15.76 8.35 -13.44
CA THR A 231 14.82 7.33 -13.89
C THR A 231 15.04 7.01 -15.39
N PRO A 232 14.43 5.94 -15.94
CA PRO A 232 14.48 5.66 -17.37
C PRO A 232 14.03 6.82 -18.27
N HIS A 233 13.14 7.70 -17.77
CA HIS A 233 12.61 8.85 -18.52
C HIS A 233 13.32 10.18 -18.21
N ASP A 234 14.55 10.16 -17.65
CA ASP A 234 15.36 11.36 -17.38
C ASP A 234 14.76 12.34 -16.35
N VAL A 235 14.06 11.84 -15.35
CA VAL A 235 13.65 12.62 -14.19
C VAL A 235 14.51 12.22 -13.00
N ALA A 236 15.05 13.19 -12.24
CA ALA A 236 15.93 12.90 -11.12
C ALA A 236 15.14 12.56 -9.85
N ALA A 237 15.47 11.44 -9.21
CA ALA A 237 14.96 11.06 -7.91
C ALA A 237 15.98 11.37 -6.82
N PHE A 238 15.59 12.12 -5.80
CA PHE A 238 16.38 12.44 -4.62
C PHE A 238 15.90 11.60 -3.43
N ALA A 239 16.79 10.84 -2.81
CA ALA A 239 16.46 10.01 -1.67
C ALA A 239 16.52 10.78 -0.35
N ARG A 240 15.49 10.61 0.49
CA ARG A 240 15.49 11.08 1.87
C ARG A 240 16.59 10.36 2.67
N ASP A 241 17.41 11.12 3.41
CA ASP A 241 18.36 10.56 4.35
C ASP A 241 17.66 10.11 5.64
N GLU A 242 17.74 8.82 5.94
CA GLU A 242 17.05 8.21 7.08
C GLU A 242 17.57 8.72 8.43
N VAL A 243 18.89 8.91 8.55
CA VAL A 243 19.52 9.38 9.80
C VAL A 243 19.11 10.81 10.10
N ALA A 244 19.17 11.71 9.10
CA ALA A 244 18.72 13.10 9.25
C ALA A 244 17.24 13.18 9.60
N SER A 245 16.42 12.36 8.94
CA SER A 245 14.98 12.31 9.19
C SER A 245 14.67 11.85 10.61
N ARG A 246 15.27 10.77 11.08
CA ARG A 246 15.05 10.20 12.41
C ARG A 246 15.44 11.16 13.53
N GLN A 247 16.53 11.90 13.38
CA GLN A 247 16.98 12.88 14.38
C GLN A 247 15.96 13.99 14.65
N VAL A 248 15.16 14.36 13.67
CA VAL A 248 14.20 15.47 13.77
C VAL A 248 12.76 14.96 13.93
N TRP A 249 12.42 13.81 13.34
CA TRP A 249 11.05 13.33 13.28
C TRP A 249 10.64 12.42 14.44
N SER A 250 11.60 11.69 15.06
CA SER A 250 11.29 10.73 16.12
C SER A 250 10.89 11.44 17.42
N SER A 251 9.72 11.11 17.96
CA SER A 251 9.26 11.57 19.27
C SER A 251 9.96 10.86 20.45
N PHE A 252 10.74 9.80 20.17
CA PHE A 252 11.47 9.03 21.19
C PHE A 252 12.95 9.38 21.22
N ASP A 253 13.60 9.38 20.04
CA ASP A 253 15.03 9.54 19.89
C ASP A 253 15.39 10.89 19.22
N GLY A 254 14.39 11.59 18.68
CA GLY A 254 14.56 12.85 17.97
C GLY A 254 14.54 14.08 18.88
N TYR A 255 15.00 15.18 18.36
CA TYR A 255 15.06 16.44 19.08
C TYR A 255 13.74 16.92 19.66
N PRO A 256 12.59 16.82 18.95
CA PRO A 256 11.31 17.33 19.46
C PRO A 256 10.85 16.76 20.80
N GLY A 257 11.37 15.57 21.18
CA GLY A 257 11.07 14.91 22.46
C GLY A 257 11.88 15.41 23.67
N ASP A 258 12.78 16.39 23.50
CA ASP A 258 13.65 16.87 24.57
C ASP A 258 12.87 17.56 25.70
N PHE A 259 13.29 17.30 26.93
CA PHE A 259 12.63 17.82 28.16
C PHE A 259 12.63 19.35 28.31
N ASP A 260 13.51 20.08 27.63
CA ASP A 260 13.52 21.53 27.68
C ASP A 260 12.49 22.17 26.74
N TYR A 261 11.90 21.40 25.83
CA TYR A 261 10.95 21.89 24.85
C TYR A 261 9.50 21.94 25.35
N ARG A 262 8.68 22.75 24.65
CA ARG A 262 7.28 22.97 24.98
C ARG A 262 6.45 21.70 24.80
N GLU A 263 5.65 21.36 25.79
CA GLU A 263 4.65 20.29 25.74
C GLU A 263 3.58 20.60 24.68
N TYR A 264 3.23 19.62 23.84
CA TYR A 264 2.22 19.80 22.80
C TYR A 264 0.78 19.66 23.31
N TYR A 265 0.50 18.67 24.16
CA TYR A 265 -0.87 18.26 24.49
C TYR A 265 -1.57 19.13 25.52
N ARG A 266 -0.86 19.84 26.41
CA ARG A 266 -1.44 20.67 27.46
C ARG A 266 -1.61 22.11 26.98
N ASP A 267 -2.88 22.49 26.80
CA ASP A 267 -3.28 23.82 26.32
C ASP A 267 -4.35 24.43 27.21
N ILE A 268 -4.33 25.75 27.39
CA ILE A 268 -5.30 26.45 28.28
C ILE A 268 -6.75 26.30 27.79
N GLY A 269 -7.00 25.99 26.53
CA GLY A 269 -8.33 25.65 26.01
C GLY A 269 -8.98 24.46 26.72
N PHE A 270 -8.15 23.56 27.26
CA PHE A 270 -8.59 22.41 28.06
C PHE A 270 -8.40 22.59 29.55
N ASP A 271 -7.40 23.41 29.96
CA ASP A 271 -7.03 23.56 31.38
C ASP A 271 -7.79 24.68 32.11
N ARG A 272 -8.47 25.61 31.42
CA ARG A 272 -9.19 26.74 32.01
C ARG A 272 -10.68 26.44 32.19
N GLU A 273 -11.32 27.12 33.16
CA GLU A 273 -12.76 27.06 33.34
C GLU A 273 -13.52 27.56 32.11
N MET A 274 -14.73 27.00 31.87
CA MET A 274 -15.48 27.24 30.63
C MET A 274 -15.79 28.70 30.41
N ASP A 275 -16.32 29.42 31.43
CA ASP A 275 -16.68 30.84 31.38
C ASP A 275 -15.48 31.75 31.07
N TYR A 276 -14.28 31.30 31.35
CA TYR A 276 -13.05 32.02 31.00
C TYR A 276 -12.65 31.84 29.52
N ILE A 277 -12.83 30.62 29.01
CA ILE A 277 -12.27 30.22 27.70
C ILE A 277 -13.30 30.23 26.55
N GLU A 278 -14.61 30.17 26.88
CA GLU A 278 -15.72 30.10 25.91
C GLU A 278 -15.61 31.09 24.71
N PRO A 279 -15.21 32.38 24.89
CA PRO A 279 -15.09 33.31 23.75
C PRO A 279 -14.00 32.95 22.75
N TYR A 280 -13.08 32.06 23.10
CA TYR A 280 -11.85 31.71 22.34
C TYR A 280 -11.85 30.27 21.82
N ILE A 281 -12.86 29.49 22.17
CA ILE A 281 -13.07 28.12 21.70
C ILE A 281 -14.17 28.07 20.62
N HIS A 282 -14.58 26.87 20.22
CA HIS A 282 -15.65 26.70 19.24
C HIS A 282 -17.01 27.19 19.80
N PRO A 283 -17.84 27.88 18.98
CA PRO A 283 -19.13 28.45 19.44
C PRO A 283 -20.11 27.44 20.04
N ALA A 284 -20.03 26.16 19.64
CA ALA A 284 -20.82 25.07 20.22
C ALA A 284 -20.31 24.60 21.61
N GLY A 285 -19.37 25.31 22.22
CA GLY A 285 -18.76 24.92 23.50
C GLY A 285 -17.74 23.79 23.42
N ILE A 286 -17.28 23.42 22.21
CA ILE A 286 -16.28 22.38 22.02
C ILE A 286 -14.89 22.96 22.33
N ARG A 287 -14.19 22.35 23.27
CA ARG A 287 -12.83 22.73 23.61
C ARG A 287 -11.86 22.45 22.48
N VAL A 288 -10.97 23.40 22.21
CA VAL A 288 -9.96 23.34 21.15
C VAL A 288 -8.61 23.85 21.65
N HIS A 289 -7.54 23.53 20.94
CA HIS A 289 -6.25 24.17 21.20
C HIS A 289 -6.32 25.67 20.90
N THR A 290 -5.80 26.47 21.80
CA THR A 290 -5.70 27.95 21.67
C THR A 290 -4.31 28.41 21.24
N GLY A 291 -3.33 27.49 21.24
CA GLY A 291 -1.92 27.80 21.00
C GLY A 291 -1.17 28.31 22.23
N LEU A 292 -1.85 28.55 23.38
CA LEU A 292 -1.21 28.99 24.62
C LEU A 292 -0.98 27.80 25.55
N LYS A 293 0.29 27.42 25.72
CA LYS A 293 0.73 26.21 26.42
C LYS A 293 1.81 26.58 27.43
N TYR A 294 1.64 26.23 28.70
CA TYR A 294 2.49 26.68 29.78
C TYR A 294 3.57 25.70 30.22
N TYR A 295 3.51 24.47 29.75
CA TYR A 295 4.35 23.41 30.28
C TYR A 295 5.44 22.97 29.29
N ARG A 296 6.53 22.43 29.85
CA ARG A 296 7.57 21.71 29.10
C ARG A 296 7.33 20.20 29.14
N ILE A 297 8.01 19.47 28.29
CA ILE A 297 7.95 18.02 28.25
C ILE A 297 8.54 17.44 29.56
N THR A 298 7.74 16.68 30.32
CA THR A 298 8.15 16.04 31.59
C THR A 298 7.75 14.56 31.63
N GLY A 299 7.61 13.93 30.45
CA GLY A 299 7.12 12.56 30.29
C GLY A 299 5.59 12.46 30.32
N ARG A 300 5.06 11.22 30.42
CA ARG A 300 3.61 10.92 30.30
C ARG A 300 2.80 11.14 31.59
N GLY A 301 3.45 11.52 32.71
CA GLY A 301 2.78 11.74 33.97
C GLY A 301 1.95 13.05 34.02
N GLU A 302 1.06 13.15 35.02
CA GLU A 302 0.24 14.38 35.24
C GLU A 302 1.07 15.57 35.74
N HIS A 303 2.21 15.31 36.38
CA HIS A 303 3.09 16.36 36.87
C HIS A 303 3.80 17.03 35.68
N LYS A 304 3.54 18.33 35.49
CA LYS A 304 4.14 19.15 34.45
C LYS A 304 4.85 20.34 35.09
N GLU A 305 6.04 20.65 34.59
CA GLU A 305 6.79 21.83 35.01
C GLU A 305 6.60 22.97 34.00
N THR A 306 6.67 24.20 34.48
CA THR A 306 6.51 25.39 33.64
C THR A 306 7.59 25.46 32.58
N TYR A 307 7.20 25.78 31.35
CA TYR A 307 8.09 25.99 30.20
C TYR A 307 9.04 27.17 30.44
N GLU A 308 10.33 26.95 30.10
CA GLU A 308 11.36 28.01 30.23
C GLU A 308 11.94 28.34 28.85
N PRO A 309 11.49 29.44 28.22
CA PRO A 309 11.85 29.78 26.85
C PRO A 309 13.35 29.93 26.57
N ASN A 310 14.14 30.32 27.60
CA ASN A 310 15.58 30.48 27.42
C ASN A 310 16.30 29.13 27.35
N TRP A 311 15.89 28.14 28.17
CA TRP A 311 16.45 26.80 28.10
C TRP A 311 16.14 26.15 26.73
N ALA A 312 14.91 26.27 26.28
CA ALA A 312 14.49 25.75 24.99
C ALA A 312 15.28 26.38 23.81
N ARG A 313 15.57 27.68 23.87
CA ARG A 313 16.37 28.38 22.88
C ARG A 313 17.83 27.89 22.86
N GLU A 314 18.45 27.72 24.02
CA GLU A 314 19.82 27.20 24.14
C GLU A 314 19.88 25.74 23.65
N LYS A 315 18.87 24.95 23.98
CA LYS A 315 18.72 23.55 23.51
C LYS A 315 18.58 23.50 21.99
N ALA A 316 17.75 24.32 21.36
CA ALA A 316 17.61 24.41 19.91
C ALA A 316 18.93 24.74 19.21
N ALA A 317 19.72 25.68 19.79
CA ALA A 317 21.05 26.00 19.28
C ALA A 317 22.04 24.83 19.42
N SER A 318 21.97 24.08 20.53
CA SER A 318 22.77 22.87 20.76
C SER A 318 22.39 21.75 19.77
N HIS A 319 21.09 21.50 19.59
CA HIS A 319 20.62 20.50 18.62
C HIS A 319 20.97 20.87 17.17
N ALA A 320 20.94 22.14 16.79
CA ALA A 320 21.41 22.59 15.49
C ALA A 320 22.90 22.28 15.28
N SER A 321 23.74 22.50 16.32
CA SER A 321 25.16 22.14 16.27
C SER A 321 25.37 20.63 16.18
N HIS A 322 24.59 19.85 16.94
CA HIS A 322 24.65 18.39 16.93
C HIS A 322 24.23 17.82 15.57
N PHE A 323 23.14 18.36 14.98
CA PHE A 323 22.70 17.96 13.64
C PHE A 323 23.77 18.25 12.59
N LEU A 324 24.34 19.44 12.59
CA LEU A 324 25.40 19.84 11.64
C LEU A 324 26.64 18.96 11.79
N TYR A 325 27.09 18.69 13.02
CA TYR A 325 28.21 17.79 13.28
C TYR A 325 28.00 16.41 12.65
N HIS A 326 26.80 15.83 12.77
CA HIS A 326 26.51 14.55 12.14
C HIS A 326 26.52 14.63 10.61
N ARG A 327 26.06 15.75 10.02
CA ARG A 327 26.13 15.94 8.56
C ARG A 327 27.57 16.08 8.08
N GLU A 328 28.41 16.78 8.83
CA GLU A 328 29.84 16.88 8.53
C GLU A 328 30.54 15.53 8.54
N ARG A 329 30.26 14.71 9.56
CA ARG A 329 30.79 13.33 9.65
C ARG A 329 30.29 12.46 8.50
N GLN A 330 29.01 12.50 8.20
CA GLN A 330 28.39 11.72 7.12
C GLN A 330 28.98 12.10 5.74
N VAL A 331 29.17 13.38 5.49
CA VAL A 331 29.82 13.89 4.28
C VAL A 331 31.27 13.43 4.20
N GLU A 332 32.03 13.52 5.30
CA GLU A 332 33.41 13.05 5.38
C GLU A 332 33.54 11.57 5.02
N GLU A 333 32.70 10.72 5.62
CA GLU A 333 32.66 9.27 5.38
C GLU A 333 32.28 8.94 3.91
N ALA A 334 31.24 9.58 3.38
CA ALA A 334 30.81 9.38 1.99
C ALA A 334 31.87 9.83 0.97
N SER A 335 32.59 10.91 1.25
CA SER A 335 33.62 11.48 0.36
C SER A 335 34.81 10.53 0.14
N VAL A 336 35.01 9.53 0.99
CA VAL A 336 36.13 8.55 0.85
C VAL A 336 35.96 7.68 -0.40
N TRP A 337 34.74 7.37 -0.78
CA TRP A 337 34.43 6.43 -1.85
C TRP A 337 33.65 7.04 -3.03
N MET A 338 33.16 8.26 -2.89
CA MET A 338 32.46 8.96 -3.95
C MET A 338 33.42 9.63 -4.96
N ASP A 339 33.00 9.67 -6.22
CA ASP A 339 33.69 10.35 -7.33
C ASP A 339 33.37 11.87 -7.43
N ARG A 340 32.52 12.38 -6.53
CA ARG A 340 32.06 13.77 -6.45
C ARG A 340 31.66 14.17 -5.04
N GLU A 341 31.36 15.46 -4.83
CA GLU A 341 30.88 15.95 -3.54
C GLU A 341 29.53 15.31 -3.18
N PRO A 342 29.42 14.58 -2.03
CA PRO A 342 28.20 13.91 -1.61
C PRO A 342 27.12 14.91 -1.26
N LEU A 343 25.85 14.49 -1.46
CA LEU A 343 24.66 15.24 -1.10
C LEU A 343 23.88 14.46 -0.04
N VAL A 344 23.57 15.10 1.09
CA VAL A 344 22.61 14.60 2.08
C VAL A 344 21.29 15.35 1.89
N VAL A 345 20.19 14.63 1.73
CA VAL A 345 18.84 15.22 1.53
C VAL A 345 18.01 14.99 2.79
N ALA A 346 17.67 16.07 3.48
CA ALA A 346 16.89 16.04 4.71
C ALA A 346 15.51 16.64 4.47
N THR A 347 14.48 15.79 4.49
CA THR A 347 13.11 16.16 4.15
C THR A 347 12.18 16.07 5.36
N TYR A 348 11.28 17.04 5.52
CA TYR A 348 10.35 17.14 6.65
C TYR A 348 9.04 17.83 6.24
N ASP A 349 7.96 17.53 6.98
CA ASP A 349 6.76 18.37 6.91
C ASP A 349 7.04 19.72 7.54
N ALA A 350 6.57 20.79 6.90
CA ALA A 350 6.78 22.16 7.39
C ALA A 350 6.06 22.42 8.71
N GLU A 351 4.91 21.77 8.93
CA GLU A 351 4.07 21.88 10.13
C GLU A 351 4.77 21.29 11.36
N LEU A 352 5.74 20.39 11.17
CA LEU A 352 6.60 19.95 12.25
C LEU A 352 7.30 21.13 12.92
N PHE A 353 7.76 22.11 12.13
CA PHE A 353 8.50 23.29 12.61
C PHE A 353 7.53 24.40 13.03
N GLY A 354 7.12 24.38 14.30
CA GLY A 354 6.30 25.37 14.95
C GLY A 354 5.00 24.82 15.52
N HIS A 355 4.24 24.04 14.79
CA HIS A 355 2.99 23.45 15.27
C HIS A 355 3.27 22.24 16.18
N TRP A 356 3.93 21.19 15.67
CA TRP A 356 4.27 20.01 16.46
C TRP A 356 5.50 20.22 17.36
N TRP A 357 6.51 20.87 16.85
CA TRP A 357 7.74 21.26 17.55
C TRP A 357 7.88 22.79 17.59
N TYR A 358 7.44 23.40 18.67
CA TYR A 358 7.35 24.86 18.81
C TYR A 358 8.66 25.59 18.57
N GLU A 359 9.79 24.99 18.92
CA GLU A 359 11.14 25.52 18.75
C GLU A 359 11.76 25.21 17.38
N GLY A 360 11.03 24.47 16.52
CA GLY A 360 11.49 24.10 15.19
C GLY A 360 11.97 25.28 14.33
N PRO A 361 11.26 26.43 14.27
CA PRO A 361 11.73 27.60 13.53
C PRO A 361 13.05 28.17 14.09
N GLN A 362 13.25 28.16 15.40
CA GLN A 362 14.51 28.58 16.03
C GLN A 362 15.66 27.62 15.68
N PHE A 363 15.40 26.31 15.75
CA PHE A 363 16.36 25.29 15.34
C PHE A 363 16.81 25.52 13.89
N LEU A 364 15.88 25.77 12.97
CA LEU A 364 16.20 26.08 11.56
C LEU A 364 17.02 27.37 11.42
N ASP A 365 16.67 28.45 12.12
CA ASP A 365 17.44 29.70 12.12
C ASP A 365 18.91 29.42 12.53
N TYR A 366 19.11 28.68 13.63
CA TYR A 366 20.45 28.31 14.08
C TYR A 366 21.16 27.37 13.11
N LEU A 367 20.49 26.36 12.58
CA LEU A 367 21.09 25.41 11.66
C LEU A 367 21.57 26.10 10.38
N LEU A 368 20.73 26.91 9.76
CA LEU A 368 21.08 27.65 8.52
C LEU A 368 22.26 28.61 8.75
N ARG A 369 22.23 29.35 9.85
CA ARG A 369 23.36 30.23 10.21
C ARG A 369 24.67 29.50 10.43
N LYS A 370 24.63 28.43 11.26
CA LYS A 370 25.83 27.64 11.56
C LYS A 370 26.39 26.95 10.31
N THR A 371 25.51 26.43 9.45
CA THR A 371 25.97 25.79 8.20
C THR A 371 26.70 26.83 7.30
N VAL A 372 26.16 28.03 7.18
CA VAL A 372 26.75 29.08 6.32
C VAL A 372 27.99 29.70 6.95
N CYS A 373 27.96 29.99 8.27
CA CYS A 373 29.01 30.80 8.93
C CYS A 373 30.14 29.95 9.54
N ASP A 374 29.80 28.75 10.08
CA ASP A 374 30.73 27.98 10.90
C ASP A 374 31.27 26.74 10.14
N SER A 375 30.48 26.12 9.27
CA SER A 375 30.89 24.89 8.56
C SER A 375 31.85 25.20 7.39
N LYS A 376 32.91 24.38 7.31
CA LYS A 376 33.84 24.38 6.17
C LYS A 376 33.68 23.12 5.30
N GLN A 377 32.92 22.15 5.75
CA GLN A 377 32.77 20.84 5.13
C GLN A 377 31.42 20.68 4.42
N VAL A 378 30.36 21.27 4.96
CA VAL A 378 28.99 21.15 4.44
C VAL A 378 28.50 22.51 3.95
N LYS A 379 27.95 22.54 2.72
CA LYS A 379 27.30 23.71 2.13
C LYS A 379 25.82 23.39 1.86
N LEU A 380 24.97 24.39 1.99
CA LEU A 380 23.57 24.28 1.59
C LEU A 380 23.45 24.35 0.07
N ILE A 381 22.53 23.57 -0.49
CA ILE A 381 22.25 23.52 -1.93
C ILE A 381 20.79 23.15 -2.18
N THR A 382 20.19 23.67 -3.25
CA THR A 382 18.91 23.19 -3.76
C THR A 382 19.08 22.01 -4.72
N PRO A 383 18.06 21.16 -4.94
CA PRO A 383 18.10 20.10 -5.94
C PRO A 383 18.42 20.60 -7.35
N SER A 384 17.82 21.74 -7.75
CA SER A 384 18.12 22.34 -9.07
C SER A 384 19.57 22.77 -9.22
N GLU A 385 20.17 23.39 -8.18
CA GLU A 385 21.59 23.77 -8.17
C GLU A 385 22.49 22.53 -8.23
N TYR A 386 22.17 21.45 -7.50
CA TYR A 386 22.96 20.20 -7.53
C TYR A 386 22.90 19.53 -8.91
N LEU A 387 21.73 19.46 -9.55
CA LEU A 387 21.60 18.93 -10.92
C LEU A 387 22.32 19.80 -11.97
N ALA A 388 22.34 21.13 -11.78
CA ALA A 388 23.11 22.02 -12.66
C ALA A 388 24.62 21.82 -12.50
N ARG A 389 25.09 21.54 -11.27
CA ARG A 389 26.51 21.29 -10.97
C ARG A 389 26.95 19.89 -11.45
N TYR A 390 26.10 18.89 -11.30
CA TYR A 390 26.36 17.50 -11.69
C TYR A 390 25.25 16.98 -12.62
N PRO A 391 25.30 17.32 -13.92
CA PRO A 391 24.24 16.97 -14.87
C PRO A 391 24.21 15.47 -15.21
N GLU A 392 25.30 14.73 -14.96
CA GLU A 392 25.38 13.30 -15.19
C GLU A 392 25.12 12.53 -13.90
N GLN A 393 24.10 11.70 -13.92
CA GLN A 393 23.71 10.84 -12.81
C GLN A 393 23.65 9.37 -13.23
N ASP A 394 23.73 8.46 -12.25
CA ASP A 394 23.46 7.05 -12.50
C ASP A 394 21.99 6.91 -12.95
N ARG A 395 21.70 5.91 -13.79
CA ARG A 395 20.35 5.63 -14.29
C ARG A 395 19.91 4.25 -13.83
N ALA A 396 18.72 4.13 -13.24
CA ALA A 396 18.18 2.86 -12.81
C ALA A 396 16.65 2.86 -12.77
N HIS A 397 16.08 1.66 -12.75
CA HIS A 397 14.67 1.41 -12.44
C HIS A 397 14.49 1.35 -10.93
N MET A 398 13.50 2.03 -10.44
CA MET A 398 13.15 2.06 -9.01
C MET A 398 11.85 1.27 -8.78
N PRO A 399 11.73 0.55 -7.64
CA PRO A 399 10.48 -0.07 -7.24
C PRO A 399 9.45 0.95 -6.76
N MET A 400 8.18 0.54 -6.63
CA MET A 400 7.18 1.30 -5.90
C MET A 400 7.62 1.52 -4.46
N SER A 401 7.35 2.69 -3.91
CA SER A 401 7.75 3.06 -2.56
C SER A 401 6.96 4.25 -2.02
N THR A 402 6.95 4.40 -0.70
CA THR A 402 6.44 5.57 0.03
C THR A 402 7.26 5.78 1.31
N TRP A 403 7.06 6.91 2.00
CA TRP A 403 7.64 7.13 3.32
C TRP A 403 6.74 6.66 4.48
N GLY A 404 5.58 6.10 4.16
CA GLY A 404 4.64 5.55 5.13
C GLY A 404 5.12 4.27 5.80
N ARG A 405 4.30 3.77 6.73
CA ARG A 405 4.56 2.53 7.46
C ARG A 405 4.95 1.39 6.50
N ASN A 406 6.03 0.69 6.82
CA ASN A 406 6.61 -0.40 6.03
C ASN A 406 7.13 0.01 4.63
N GLY A 407 7.19 1.30 4.30
CA GLY A 407 7.76 1.81 3.05
C GLY A 407 6.90 1.63 1.80
N TYR A 408 5.66 1.13 1.95
CA TYR A 408 4.72 0.87 0.86
C TYR A 408 3.34 1.49 1.16
N GLY A 409 2.34 1.27 0.30
CA GLY A 409 1.05 1.95 0.37
C GLY A 409 0.11 1.52 1.50
N GLU A 410 0.55 0.79 2.53
CA GLU A 410 -0.29 0.20 3.58
C GLU A 410 -1.13 1.24 4.35
N VAL A 411 -0.62 2.45 4.56
CA VAL A 411 -1.36 3.54 5.22
C VAL A 411 -2.56 3.98 4.37
N TRP A 412 -2.41 3.99 3.04
CA TRP A 412 -3.42 4.49 2.10
C TRP A 412 -4.32 3.40 1.53
N LEU A 413 -3.96 2.10 1.68
CA LEU A 413 -4.79 0.97 1.25
C LEU A 413 -4.73 -0.15 2.29
N ASN A 414 -5.81 -0.28 3.06
CA ASN A 414 -6.00 -1.32 4.06
C ASN A 414 -7.51 -1.57 4.30
N GLU A 415 -7.87 -2.40 5.27
CA GLU A 415 -9.26 -2.76 5.58
C GLU A 415 -10.15 -1.55 5.92
N ARG A 416 -9.58 -0.45 6.45
CA ARG A 416 -10.33 0.73 6.90
C ARG A 416 -10.65 1.70 5.76
N ASN A 417 -9.80 1.77 4.74
CA ASN A 417 -9.87 2.78 3.69
C ASN A 417 -9.97 2.21 2.26
N GLY A 418 -9.75 0.92 2.03
CA GLY A 418 -9.78 0.29 0.71
C GLY A 418 -11.11 0.45 -0.05
N TRP A 419 -12.24 0.67 0.67
CA TRP A 419 -13.55 0.91 0.10
C TRP A 419 -13.63 2.18 -0.77
N ILE A 420 -12.74 3.16 -0.54
CA ILE A 420 -12.72 4.45 -1.26
C ILE A 420 -12.41 4.22 -2.75
N TYR A 421 -11.39 3.41 -3.05
CA TYR A 421 -10.78 3.33 -4.38
C TYR A 421 -11.73 2.83 -5.46
N ARG A 422 -12.59 1.86 -5.18
CA ARG A 422 -13.61 1.41 -6.16
C ARG A 422 -14.51 2.55 -6.65
N HIS A 423 -14.79 3.54 -5.79
CA HIS A 423 -15.61 4.69 -6.14
C HIS A 423 -14.82 5.75 -6.89
N LEU A 424 -13.56 5.98 -6.51
CA LEU A 424 -12.65 6.90 -7.18
C LEU A 424 -12.33 6.42 -8.61
N HIS A 425 -11.94 5.15 -8.77
CA HIS A 425 -11.62 4.56 -10.08
C HIS A 425 -12.82 4.56 -11.02
N GLN A 426 -14.03 4.29 -10.52
CA GLN A 426 -15.24 4.42 -11.30
C GLN A 426 -15.48 5.87 -11.75
N ALA A 427 -15.33 6.84 -10.85
CA ALA A 427 -15.50 8.27 -11.17
C ALA A 427 -14.44 8.76 -12.17
N GLU A 428 -13.20 8.28 -12.11
CA GLU A 428 -12.16 8.56 -13.10
C GLU A 428 -12.62 8.15 -14.50
N ARG A 429 -13.08 6.90 -14.65
CA ARG A 429 -13.56 6.37 -15.95
C ARG A 429 -14.78 7.12 -16.47
N GLU A 430 -15.75 7.42 -15.59
CA GLU A 430 -16.96 8.18 -15.94
C GLU A 430 -16.62 9.61 -16.42
N LEU A 431 -15.64 10.27 -15.79
CA LEU A 431 -15.19 11.61 -16.18
C LEU A 431 -14.46 11.60 -17.53
N ILE A 432 -13.59 10.62 -17.76
CA ILE A 432 -12.88 10.44 -19.03
C ILE A 432 -13.88 10.20 -20.17
N GLU A 433 -14.86 9.33 -19.98
CA GLU A 433 -15.91 9.05 -20.96
C GLU A 433 -16.74 10.31 -21.27
N ALA A 434 -17.12 11.08 -20.25
CA ALA A 434 -17.84 12.33 -20.42
C ALA A 434 -17.00 13.38 -21.17
N ALA A 435 -15.70 13.50 -20.87
CA ALA A 435 -14.79 14.40 -21.58
C ALA A 435 -14.63 14.01 -23.06
N ILE A 436 -14.46 12.71 -23.36
CA ILE A 436 -14.42 12.21 -24.75
C ILE A 436 -15.71 12.53 -25.47
N THR A 437 -16.87 12.20 -24.88
CA THR A 437 -18.21 12.44 -25.45
C THR A 437 -18.41 13.93 -25.75
N PHE A 438 -18.00 14.82 -24.85
CA PHE A 438 -18.07 16.26 -25.02
C PHE A 438 -17.28 16.75 -26.24
N HIS A 439 -16.02 16.31 -26.36
CA HIS A 439 -15.14 16.73 -27.47
C HIS A 439 -15.46 16.07 -28.82
N GLU A 440 -16.18 14.96 -28.84
CA GLU A 440 -16.62 14.27 -30.07
C GLU A 440 -18.00 14.70 -30.55
N SER A 441 -18.85 15.30 -29.65
CA SER A 441 -20.24 15.63 -29.94
C SER A 441 -20.43 16.72 -31.00
N GLY A 442 -19.44 17.60 -31.22
CA GLY A 442 -19.53 18.72 -32.13
C GLY A 442 -20.72 19.65 -31.83
N GLU A 443 -21.12 19.79 -30.54
CA GLU A 443 -22.26 20.62 -30.11
C GLU A 443 -22.16 22.02 -30.70
N GLN A 444 -23.17 22.45 -31.45
CA GLN A 444 -23.21 23.75 -32.14
C GLN A 444 -23.79 24.87 -31.27
N ASP A 445 -24.53 24.55 -30.21
CA ASP A 445 -25.06 25.56 -29.28
C ASP A 445 -23.93 26.02 -28.34
N LEU A 446 -23.45 27.25 -28.56
CA LEU A 446 -22.34 27.84 -27.82
C LEU A 446 -22.63 27.97 -26.31
N ASN A 447 -23.86 28.28 -25.90
CA ASN A 447 -24.23 28.42 -24.50
C ASN A 447 -24.24 27.07 -23.81
N ARG A 448 -24.87 26.09 -24.43
CA ARG A 448 -24.94 24.71 -23.91
C ARG A 448 -23.55 24.09 -23.82
N ASN A 449 -22.71 24.31 -24.81
CA ASN A 449 -21.32 23.86 -24.81
C ASN A 449 -20.53 24.50 -23.67
N HIS A 450 -20.72 25.79 -23.43
CA HIS A 450 -20.09 26.50 -22.30
C HIS A 450 -20.51 25.92 -20.93
N VAL A 451 -21.79 25.67 -20.71
CA VAL A 451 -22.30 25.08 -19.44
C VAL A 451 -21.79 23.65 -19.25
N LYS A 452 -21.77 22.82 -20.30
CA LYS A 452 -21.23 21.46 -20.26
C LYS A 452 -19.74 21.43 -19.92
N SER A 453 -18.92 22.33 -20.52
CA SER A 453 -17.51 22.48 -20.15
C SER A 453 -17.35 22.83 -18.67
N ARG A 454 -18.14 23.77 -18.15
CA ARG A 454 -18.14 24.14 -16.72
C ARG A 454 -18.52 22.94 -15.81
N CYS A 455 -19.53 22.15 -16.22
CA CYS A 455 -19.89 20.92 -15.51
C CYS A 455 -18.70 19.94 -15.39
N LEU A 456 -17.99 19.68 -16.49
CA LEU A 456 -16.82 18.81 -16.50
C LEU A 456 -15.68 19.37 -15.63
N LYS A 457 -15.42 20.68 -15.71
CA LYS A 457 -14.43 21.33 -14.86
C LYS A 457 -14.77 21.23 -13.37
N GLN A 458 -16.03 21.43 -13.00
CA GLN A 458 -16.46 21.30 -11.62
C GLN A 458 -16.45 19.82 -11.18
N ALA A 459 -16.87 18.89 -12.03
CA ALA A 459 -16.77 17.46 -11.75
C ALA A 459 -15.31 17.02 -11.52
N SER A 460 -14.37 17.56 -12.31
CA SER A 460 -12.94 17.32 -12.11
C SER A 460 -12.46 17.81 -10.74
N ARG A 461 -12.90 19.01 -10.28
CA ARG A 461 -12.57 19.52 -8.93
C ARG A 461 -13.10 18.61 -7.83
N GLU A 462 -14.35 18.16 -7.96
CA GLU A 462 -14.97 17.27 -6.97
C GLU A 462 -14.24 15.91 -6.91
N LEU A 463 -13.89 15.32 -8.06
CA LEU A 463 -13.11 14.10 -8.13
C LEU A 463 -11.72 14.28 -7.51
N MET A 464 -10.99 15.32 -7.87
CA MET A 464 -9.67 15.62 -7.31
C MET A 464 -9.72 15.78 -5.79
N LEU A 465 -10.71 16.49 -5.24
CA LEU A 465 -10.89 16.65 -3.80
C LEU A 465 -11.23 15.33 -3.09
N ALA A 466 -11.96 14.42 -3.75
CA ALA A 466 -12.21 13.09 -3.23
C ALA A 466 -10.94 12.21 -3.23
N GLN A 467 -10.00 12.47 -4.15
CA GLN A 467 -8.73 11.71 -4.31
C GLN A 467 -7.63 12.11 -3.32
N SER A 468 -7.82 13.12 -2.45
CA SER A 468 -6.81 13.54 -1.47
C SER A 468 -6.34 12.36 -0.61
N SER A 469 -5.02 12.20 -0.44
CA SER A 469 -4.41 11.14 0.39
C SER A 469 -4.78 11.26 1.87
N ASP A 470 -5.11 12.49 2.31
CA ASP A 470 -5.52 12.81 3.68
C ASP A 470 -6.69 11.95 4.16
N TRP A 471 -7.67 11.69 3.29
CA TRP A 471 -8.86 10.92 3.68
C TRP A 471 -8.49 9.49 4.06
N ALA A 472 -7.69 8.83 3.24
CA ALA A 472 -7.21 7.48 3.53
C ALA A 472 -6.30 7.45 4.76
N PHE A 473 -5.44 8.46 4.94
CA PHE A 473 -4.58 8.63 6.11
C PHE A 473 -5.39 8.81 7.41
N ILE A 474 -6.40 9.68 7.40
CA ILE A 474 -7.30 9.92 8.55
C ILE A 474 -8.05 8.64 8.92
N LEU A 475 -8.52 7.88 7.93
CA LEU A 475 -9.20 6.60 8.17
C LEU A 475 -8.26 5.55 8.77
N ASP A 476 -7.00 5.47 8.36
CA ASP A 476 -6.00 4.59 8.99
C ASP A 476 -5.70 5.03 10.42
N GLY A 477 -5.46 6.33 10.63
CA GLY A 477 -5.11 6.93 11.91
C GLY A 477 -6.26 7.02 12.93
N GLN A 478 -7.52 6.82 12.50
CA GLN A 478 -8.73 6.84 13.34
C GLN A 478 -8.91 8.15 14.13
N THR A 479 -8.56 9.30 13.57
CA THR A 479 -8.63 10.60 14.26
C THR A 479 -10.01 11.27 14.10
N VAL A 480 -10.30 11.85 12.94
CA VAL A 480 -11.57 12.54 12.62
C VAL A 480 -12.33 11.82 11.50
N VAL A 481 -12.55 10.52 11.69
CA VAL A 481 -13.08 9.57 10.68
C VAL A 481 -14.38 10.06 10.04
N GLU A 482 -15.33 10.53 10.85
CA GLU A 482 -16.64 10.98 10.35
C GLU A 482 -16.51 12.16 9.37
N TYR A 483 -15.57 13.07 9.60
CA TYR A 483 -15.29 14.17 8.69
C TYR A 483 -14.74 13.66 7.35
N ALA A 484 -13.74 12.79 7.37
CA ALA A 484 -13.17 12.23 6.14
C ALA A 484 -14.20 11.45 5.32
N VAL A 485 -14.99 10.59 5.96
CA VAL A 485 -16.07 9.82 5.29
C VAL A 485 -17.09 10.77 4.66
N ARG A 486 -17.55 11.78 5.41
CA ARG A 486 -18.49 12.79 4.89
C ARG A 486 -17.90 13.54 3.69
N ARG A 487 -16.64 13.99 3.76
CA ARG A 487 -15.98 14.70 2.65
C ARG A 487 -15.94 13.87 1.37
N ILE A 488 -15.52 12.59 1.48
CA ILE A 488 -15.51 11.67 0.34
C ILE A 488 -16.91 11.51 -0.27
N HIS A 489 -17.91 11.24 0.56
CA HIS A 489 -19.29 11.05 0.10
C HIS A 489 -19.85 12.30 -0.55
N ASP A 490 -19.63 13.47 0.04
CA ASP A 490 -20.12 14.74 -0.46
C ASP A 490 -19.50 15.10 -1.82
N HIS A 491 -18.19 14.89 -1.98
CA HIS A 491 -17.50 15.12 -3.24
C HIS A 491 -17.97 14.16 -4.33
N LEU A 492 -18.07 12.86 -4.03
CA LEU A 492 -18.58 11.88 -5.00
C LEU A 492 -20.07 12.06 -5.34
N ALA A 493 -20.89 12.53 -4.39
CA ALA A 493 -22.29 12.86 -4.66
C ALA A 493 -22.41 14.04 -5.62
N ARG A 494 -21.68 15.14 -5.35
CA ARG A 494 -21.65 16.32 -6.26
C ARG A 494 -21.06 15.97 -7.62
N PHE A 495 -20.02 15.15 -7.67
CA PHE A 495 -19.47 14.63 -8.93
C PHE A 495 -20.54 13.95 -9.79
N ARG A 496 -21.33 13.04 -9.23
CA ARG A 496 -22.41 12.33 -9.94
C ARG A 496 -23.54 13.28 -10.35
N GLU A 497 -23.89 14.22 -9.47
CA GLU A 497 -24.88 15.26 -9.78
C GLU A 497 -24.45 16.13 -10.97
N LEU A 498 -23.16 16.53 -11.02
CA LEU A 498 -22.59 17.30 -12.13
C LEU A 498 -22.58 16.53 -13.45
N LEU A 499 -22.28 15.24 -13.44
CA LEU A 499 -22.40 14.39 -14.63
C LEU A 499 -23.89 14.23 -15.05
N ALA A 500 -24.81 14.14 -14.10
CA ALA A 500 -26.24 14.12 -14.41
C ALA A 500 -26.70 15.44 -15.06
N ILE A 501 -26.24 16.60 -14.57
CA ILE A 501 -26.49 17.93 -15.20
C ILE A 501 -25.86 17.98 -16.60
N PHE A 502 -24.64 17.50 -16.78
CA PHE A 502 -23.93 17.44 -18.06
C PHE A 502 -24.74 16.70 -19.15
N HIS A 503 -25.42 15.62 -18.80
CA HIS A 503 -26.21 14.77 -19.70
C HIS A 503 -27.61 15.35 -20.00
N GLN A 504 -28.09 16.40 -19.28
CA GLN A 504 -29.41 17.02 -19.53
C GLN A 504 -29.44 17.75 -20.87
N GLU A 505 -30.60 17.79 -21.48
CA GLU A 505 -30.84 18.62 -22.67
C GLU A 505 -30.79 20.11 -22.34
N GLN A 506 -31.26 20.49 -21.14
CA GLN A 506 -31.17 21.85 -20.58
C GLN A 506 -30.50 21.77 -19.24
N PRO A 507 -29.16 21.94 -19.16
CA PRO A 507 -28.39 21.83 -17.91
C PRO A 507 -28.84 22.88 -16.87
N ASP A 508 -28.96 22.47 -15.61
CA ASP A 508 -29.27 23.34 -14.47
C ASP A 508 -28.06 24.22 -14.11
N GLU A 509 -27.97 25.38 -14.69
CA GLU A 509 -26.88 26.33 -14.50
C GLU A 509 -26.85 26.93 -13.08
N ASN A 510 -28.02 27.09 -12.42
CA ASN A 510 -28.07 27.64 -11.06
C ASN A 510 -27.44 26.67 -10.08
N ARG A 511 -27.76 25.40 -10.20
CA ARG A 511 -27.17 24.35 -9.36
C ARG A 511 -25.67 24.20 -9.59
N LEU A 512 -25.22 24.29 -10.85
CA LEU A 512 -23.78 24.30 -11.18
C LEU A 512 -23.08 25.50 -10.51
N LEU A 513 -23.64 26.70 -10.58
CA LEU A 513 -23.06 27.90 -9.97
C LEU A 513 -22.95 27.80 -8.44
N GLU A 514 -23.92 27.19 -7.75
CA GLU A 514 -23.85 26.92 -6.31
C GLU A 514 -22.61 26.06 -5.98
N MET A 515 -22.34 25.02 -6.77
CA MET A 515 -21.19 24.13 -6.56
C MET A 515 -19.86 24.84 -6.86
N GLU A 516 -19.80 25.65 -7.90
CA GLU A 516 -18.62 26.46 -8.25
C GLU A 516 -18.28 27.47 -7.14
N ILE A 517 -19.27 28.10 -6.53
CA ILE A 517 -19.08 29.04 -5.41
C ILE A 517 -18.61 28.30 -4.14
N ALA A 518 -19.13 27.10 -3.91
CA ALA A 518 -18.74 26.29 -2.76
C ALA A 518 -17.25 25.87 -2.82
N TYR A 519 -16.76 25.53 -4.01
CA TYR A 519 -15.39 25.03 -4.24
C TYR A 519 -14.70 25.80 -5.39
N PRO A 520 -14.28 27.07 -5.17
CA PRO A 520 -13.74 27.95 -6.21
C PRO A 520 -12.26 27.73 -6.53
N LEU A 521 -11.66 26.60 -6.12
CA LEU A 521 -10.24 26.31 -6.36
C LEU A 521 -9.98 25.94 -7.83
N PHE A 522 -8.71 26.03 -8.25
CA PHE A 522 -8.23 25.65 -9.59
C PHE A 522 -9.00 26.33 -10.75
N PRO A 523 -9.02 27.66 -10.83
CA PRO A 523 -9.79 28.36 -11.86
C PRO A 523 -9.29 28.10 -13.29
N SER A 524 -8.02 27.72 -13.47
CA SER A 524 -7.41 27.39 -14.78
C SER A 524 -7.58 25.93 -15.19
N LEU A 525 -8.33 25.12 -14.41
CA LEU A 525 -8.54 23.71 -14.75
C LEU A 525 -9.17 23.56 -16.13
N ASP A 526 -8.62 22.65 -16.94
CA ASP A 526 -9.06 22.36 -18.30
C ASP A 526 -9.52 20.88 -18.38
N GLU A 527 -10.74 20.67 -18.87
CA GLU A 527 -11.33 19.34 -19.03
C GLU A 527 -10.56 18.45 -20.04
N THR A 528 -9.75 19.07 -20.92
CA THR A 528 -8.91 18.33 -21.88
C THR A 528 -7.82 17.51 -21.23
N TYR A 529 -7.48 17.78 -19.95
CA TYR A 529 -6.49 16.99 -19.20
C TYR A 529 -6.92 15.53 -19.04
N TYR A 530 -8.24 15.26 -19.11
CA TYR A 530 -8.83 13.92 -19.05
C TYR A 530 -8.98 13.25 -20.42
N LEU A 531 -8.52 13.88 -21.52
CA LEU A 531 -8.55 13.23 -22.83
C LEU A 531 -7.38 12.27 -23.01
N PRO A 532 -7.60 11.06 -23.57
CA PRO A 532 -6.52 10.13 -23.91
C PRO A 532 -5.53 10.73 -24.89
N ASN A 533 -4.25 10.47 -24.71
CA ASN A 533 -3.21 10.86 -25.67
C ASN A 533 -3.48 10.25 -27.04
N ARG A 534 -3.37 11.03 -28.14
CA ARG A 534 -3.60 10.57 -29.53
C ARG A 534 -2.82 9.30 -29.92
N ALA A 535 -1.66 9.06 -29.29
CA ALA A 535 -0.87 7.85 -29.52
C ALA A 535 -1.58 6.57 -29.01
N HIS A 536 -2.42 6.63 -27.97
CA HIS A 536 -3.20 5.50 -27.48
C HIS A 536 -4.44 5.18 -28.35
N ARG A 537 -5.03 6.17 -29.03
CA ARG A 537 -6.20 5.96 -29.93
C ARG A 537 -5.90 5.02 -31.09
N VAL A 538 -4.66 4.95 -31.58
CA VAL A 538 -4.28 4.09 -32.70
C VAL A 538 -4.20 2.61 -32.31
N ASN A 539 -3.91 2.29 -31.03
CA ASN A 539 -3.80 0.91 -30.56
C ASN A 539 -5.15 0.26 -30.24
N VAL A 540 -6.11 1.01 -29.68
CA VAL A 540 -7.45 0.47 -29.34
C VAL A 540 -8.26 0.15 -30.60
N SER A 541 -8.16 0.99 -31.66
CA SER A 541 -8.91 0.79 -32.91
C SER A 541 -8.37 -0.36 -33.77
N ARG A 542 -7.12 -0.76 -33.59
CA ARG A 542 -6.50 -1.91 -34.32
C ARG A 542 -6.81 -3.26 -33.68
N GLN A 543 -7.16 -3.31 -32.39
CA GLN A 543 -7.48 -4.59 -31.70
C GLN A 543 -8.88 -5.12 -32.00
N MET A 544 -9.81 -4.31 -32.52
CA MET A 544 -11.20 -4.74 -32.84
C MET A 544 -11.43 -5.31 -34.26
N VAL A 545 -10.46 -5.31 -35.14
CA VAL A 545 -10.66 -5.70 -36.56
C VAL A 545 -9.99 -7.02 -36.96
N ALA A 546 -9.24 -7.70 -36.09
CA ALA A 546 -8.47 -8.90 -36.43
C ALA A 546 -8.98 -10.23 -35.80
N ALA A 547 -10.30 -10.38 -35.56
CA ALA A 547 -10.87 -11.65 -35.13
C ALA A 547 -11.57 -12.37 -36.32
N GLY A 548 -10.79 -12.98 -37.20
CA GLY A 548 -11.28 -13.79 -38.31
C GLY A 548 -10.30 -14.93 -38.62
N GLN A 549 -10.68 -16.09 -38.11
CA GLN A 549 -10.34 -17.49 -38.53
C GLN A 549 -8.95 -17.78 -39.11
N SER A 550 -8.11 -18.53 -38.35
CA SER A 550 -7.13 -19.46 -38.88
C SER A 550 -6.95 -20.64 -37.89
N HIS A 551 -6.75 -21.86 -38.43
CA HIS A 551 -6.51 -23.10 -37.71
C HIS A 551 -5.32 -22.93 -36.72
N GLU A 552 -5.55 -23.11 -35.41
CA GLU A 552 -4.55 -23.01 -34.35
C GLU A 552 -3.72 -24.29 -34.23
N ALA A 553 -2.39 -24.17 -34.33
CA ALA A 553 -1.47 -25.19 -33.82
C ALA A 553 -1.61 -25.33 -32.28
N ALA A 554 -1.51 -26.54 -31.74
CA ALA A 554 -1.62 -26.79 -30.29
C ALA A 554 -0.61 -25.95 -29.53
N LEU A 555 -1.06 -25.27 -28.46
CA LEU A 555 -0.23 -24.42 -27.60
C LEU A 555 0.65 -25.32 -26.70
N LYS A 556 1.95 -24.98 -26.57
CA LYS A 556 2.94 -25.75 -25.79
C LYS A 556 3.35 -25.01 -24.53
N VAL A 557 3.12 -25.62 -23.37
CA VAL A 557 3.38 -25.03 -22.05
C VAL A 557 4.54 -25.73 -21.36
N LEU A 558 5.53 -24.95 -20.93
CA LEU A 558 6.63 -25.38 -20.07
C LEU A 558 6.26 -25.06 -18.62
N MET A 559 5.94 -26.09 -17.83
CA MET A 559 5.49 -25.95 -16.46
C MET A 559 6.62 -26.27 -15.47
N LEU A 560 6.93 -25.37 -14.56
CA LEU A 560 7.99 -25.51 -13.57
C LEU A 560 7.34 -25.71 -12.19
N SER A 561 7.64 -26.87 -11.57
CA SER A 561 7.16 -27.20 -10.22
C SER A 561 8.21 -27.97 -9.45
N TRP A 562 8.42 -27.63 -8.18
CA TRP A 562 9.39 -28.34 -7.36
C TRP A 562 8.90 -29.72 -6.89
N GLU A 563 7.59 -29.90 -6.82
CA GLU A 563 6.93 -31.17 -6.47
C GLU A 563 5.90 -31.59 -7.54
N PHE A 564 5.84 -32.89 -7.80
CA PHE A 564 4.92 -33.52 -8.72
C PHE A 564 4.77 -35.01 -8.38
N PRO A 565 3.60 -35.65 -8.46
CA PRO A 565 3.44 -37.05 -8.10
C PRO A 565 4.50 -38.01 -8.73
N PRO A 566 5.01 -39.02 -8.00
CA PRO A 566 4.58 -39.47 -6.67
C PRO A 566 5.14 -38.65 -5.51
N HIS A 567 6.00 -37.67 -5.76
CA HIS A 567 6.61 -36.76 -4.77
C HIS A 567 5.69 -35.57 -4.55
N VAL A 568 4.87 -35.63 -3.53
CA VAL A 568 3.93 -34.58 -3.12
C VAL A 568 4.13 -34.27 -1.64
N VAL A 569 4.46 -33.04 -1.31
CA VAL A 569 4.62 -32.54 0.06
C VAL A 569 3.37 -31.81 0.54
N GLY A 570 2.63 -31.18 -0.39
CA GLY A 570 1.45 -30.36 -0.07
C GLY A 570 0.42 -30.30 -1.18
N GLY A 571 -0.47 -29.32 -1.08
CA GLY A 571 -1.54 -29.10 -2.07
C GLY A 571 -1.05 -28.63 -3.44
N LEU A 572 0.15 -28.03 -3.50
CA LEU A 572 0.73 -27.50 -4.73
C LEU A 572 0.95 -28.61 -5.76
N GLY A 573 1.69 -29.68 -5.41
CA GLY A 573 1.99 -30.76 -6.34
C GLY A 573 0.74 -31.44 -6.90
N ARG A 574 -0.31 -31.54 -6.08
CA ARG A 574 -1.60 -32.06 -6.51
C ARG A 574 -2.32 -31.09 -7.47
N ALA A 575 -2.35 -29.80 -7.15
CA ALA A 575 -2.97 -28.79 -8.02
C ALA A 575 -2.27 -28.71 -9.39
N VAL A 576 -0.92 -28.79 -9.43
CA VAL A 576 -0.14 -28.82 -10.66
C VAL A 576 -0.45 -30.07 -11.50
N TYR A 577 -0.54 -31.25 -10.85
CA TYR A 577 -0.89 -32.50 -11.51
C TYR A 577 -2.30 -32.46 -12.11
N ASP A 578 -3.30 -32.08 -11.33
CA ASP A 578 -4.69 -32.03 -11.77
C ASP A 578 -4.86 -30.99 -12.89
N LEU A 579 -4.24 -29.81 -12.76
CA LEU A 579 -4.26 -28.79 -13.81
C LEU A 579 -3.61 -29.31 -15.12
N SER A 580 -2.40 -29.88 -15.03
CA SER A 580 -1.64 -30.32 -16.20
C SER A 580 -2.40 -31.35 -17.04
N ARG A 581 -3.01 -32.38 -16.40
CA ARG A 581 -3.79 -33.41 -17.12
C ARG A 581 -5.09 -32.86 -17.73
N HIS A 582 -5.74 -31.86 -17.11
CA HIS A 582 -6.93 -31.22 -17.68
C HIS A 582 -6.58 -30.27 -18.84
N LEU A 583 -5.41 -29.62 -18.80
CA LEU A 583 -4.87 -28.86 -19.94
C LEU A 583 -4.64 -29.76 -21.14
N VAL A 584 -3.99 -30.93 -20.94
CA VAL A 584 -3.76 -31.92 -22.01
C VAL A 584 -5.07 -32.44 -22.59
N ARG A 585 -6.07 -32.73 -21.76
CA ARG A 585 -7.43 -33.16 -22.23
C ARG A 585 -8.11 -32.08 -23.09
N GLN A 586 -7.70 -30.82 -23.01
CA GLN A 586 -8.19 -29.70 -23.82
C GLN A 586 -7.26 -29.30 -24.98
N GLY A 587 -6.30 -30.17 -25.32
CA GLY A 587 -5.47 -30.04 -26.51
C GLY A 587 -4.20 -29.18 -26.30
N ILE A 588 -3.77 -28.93 -25.07
CA ILE A 588 -2.52 -28.26 -24.74
C ILE A 588 -1.42 -29.32 -24.59
N GLU A 589 -0.25 -29.10 -25.21
CA GLU A 589 0.96 -29.90 -24.95
C GLU A 589 1.68 -29.38 -23.70
N VAL A 590 1.78 -30.22 -22.64
CA VAL A 590 2.33 -29.81 -21.34
C VAL A 590 3.59 -30.58 -21.01
N HIS A 591 4.70 -29.87 -20.75
CA HIS A 591 5.98 -30.39 -20.26
C HIS A 591 6.22 -29.90 -18.84
N VAL A 592 6.22 -30.81 -17.86
CA VAL A 592 6.48 -30.50 -16.44
C VAL A 592 7.92 -30.82 -16.08
N LEU A 593 8.67 -29.84 -15.59
CA LEU A 593 9.99 -30.03 -14.99
C LEU A 593 9.87 -30.05 -13.47
N THR A 594 10.40 -31.10 -12.85
CA THR A 594 10.31 -31.30 -11.39
C THR A 594 11.55 -32.02 -10.84
N GLY A 595 11.74 -31.94 -9.50
CA GLY A 595 12.84 -32.67 -8.83
C GLY A 595 12.64 -34.18 -8.83
N SER A 596 13.76 -34.93 -8.85
CA SER A 596 13.76 -36.40 -8.69
C SER A 596 14.21 -36.79 -7.28
N SER A 597 13.46 -37.74 -6.65
CA SER A 597 13.86 -38.34 -5.37
C SER A 597 15.06 -39.28 -5.48
N ASP A 598 15.28 -39.85 -6.66
CA ASP A 598 16.25 -40.91 -6.88
C ASP A 598 17.58 -40.39 -7.39
N CYS A 599 17.80 -39.09 -7.44
CA CYS A 599 18.97 -38.41 -7.97
C CYS A 599 19.34 -38.80 -9.43
N VAL A 600 18.37 -39.34 -10.18
CA VAL A 600 18.56 -39.80 -11.58
C VAL A 600 17.58 -39.01 -12.48
N ALA A 601 18.10 -38.50 -13.60
CA ALA A 601 17.28 -37.89 -14.62
C ALA A 601 16.33 -38.92 -15.25
N LYS A 602 15.03 -38.63 -15.29
CA LYS A 602 14.02 -39.50 -15.88
C LYS A 602 13.02 -38.70 -16.70
N GLN A 603 12.72 -39.19 -17.91
CA GLN A 603 11.59 -38.69 -18.71
C GLN A 603 10.50 -39.74 -18.72
N GLU A 604 9.27 -39.36 -18.46
CA GLU A 604 8.13 -40.26 -18.41
C GLU A 604 6.86 -39.54 -18.87
N MET A 605 5.86 -40.35 -19.25
CA MET A 605 4.53 -39.86 -19.62
C MET A 605 3.56 -40.24 -18.51
N MET A 606 2.89 -39.24 -17.90
CA MET A 606 1.84 -39.47 -16.91
C MET A 606 0.56 -38.79 -17.36
N ASP A 607 -0.52 -39.58 -17.57
CA ASP A 607 -1.81 -39.08 -18.08
C ASP A 607 -1.69 -38.17 -19.31
N SER A 608 -0.81 -38.52 -20.23
CA SER A 608 -0.45 -37.76 -21.44
C SER A 608 0.32 -36.43 -21.18
N VAL A 609 0.80 -36.19 -19.97
CA VAL A 609 1.69 -35.09 -19.59
C VAL A 609 3.14 -35.55 -19.73
N HIS A 610 4.00 -34.77 -20.37
CA HIS A 610 5.44 -35.03 -20.44
C HIS A 610 6.11 -34.60 -19.12
N VAL A 611 6.61 -35.55 -18.31
CA VAL A 611 7.24 -35.27 -17.02
C VAL A 611 8.75 -35.45 -17.12
N HIS A 612 9.52 -34.40 -16.80
CA HIS A 612 10.97 -34.39 -16.78
C HIS A 612 11.44 -34.31 -15.33
N ARG A 613 11.91 -35.44 -14.76
CA ARG A 613 12.46 -35.50 -13.41
C ARG A 613 13.95 -35.20 -13.44
N LEU A 614 14.36 -34.23 -12.66
CA LEU A 614 15.71 -33.71 -12.65
C LEU A 614 16.49 -34.23 -11.44
N PRO A 615 17.76 -34.64 -11.63
CA PRO A 615 18.58 -35.17 -10.54
C PRO A 615 18.95 -34.03 -9.58
N THR A 616 18.38 -34.08 -8.39
CA THR A 616 18.70 -33.12 -7.33
C THR A 616 18.85 -33.85 -6.00
N TYR A 617 19.89 -33.50 -5.23
CA TYR A 617 20.08 -34.01 -3.88
C TYR A 617 19.16 -33.26 -2.93
N ILE A 618 18.33 -33.98 -2.18
CA ILE A 618 17.46 -33.39 -1.14
C ILE A 618 18.26 -33.39 0.17
N PRO A 619 18.61 -32.23 0.74
CA PRO A 619 19.41 -32.17 1.96
C PRO A 619 18.60 -32.61 3.18
N ALA A 620 19.30 -33.25 4.12
CA ALA A 620 18.73 -33.70 5.38
C ALA A 620 18.55 -32.57 6.42
N GLU A 621 19.24 -31.46 6.26
CA GLU A 621 19.27 -30.32 7.18
C GLU A 621 18.75 -29.01 6.52
N GLN A 622 18.16 -28.13 7.33
CA GLN A 622 17.57 -26.88 6.84
C GLN A 622 18.58 -25.85 6.27
N GLU A 623 19.84 -25.89 6.70
CA GLU A 623 20.87 -24.97 6.23
C GLU A 623 21.23 -25.17 4.76
N ASP A 624 21.07 -26.38 4.23
CA ASP A 624 21.34 -26.73 2.84
C ASP A 624 20.15 -26.52 1.89
N PHE A 625 18.96 -26.14 2.44
CA PHE A 625 17.72 -26.07 1.67
C PHE A 625 17.78 -25.04 0.53
N MET A 626 18.34 -23.85 0.76
CA MET A 626 18.47 -22.82 -0.29
C MET A 626 19.47 -23.23 -1.37
N GLN A 627 20.53 -23.94 -1.00
CA GLN A 627 21.51 -24.47 -1.95
C GLN A 627 20.88 -25.55 -2.83
N TRP A 628 20.07 -26.43 -2.25
CA TRP A 628 19.30 -27.41 -3.01
C TRP A 628 18.33 -26.76 -3.99
N ILE A 629 17.58 -25.72 -3.58
CA ILE A 629 16.70 -24.95 -4.48
C ILE A 629 17.50 -24.38 -5.64
N PHE A 630 18.66 -23.79 -5.35
CA PHE A 630 19.51 -23.24 -6.41
C PHE A 630 19.97 -24.31 -7.42
N GLN A 631 20.38 -25.49 -6.93
CA GLN A 631 20.73 -26.63 -7.79
C GLN A 631 19.55 -27.11 -8.65
N LEU A 632 18.33 -27.19 -8.06
CA LEU A 632 17.12 -27.53 -8.80
C LEU A 632 16.86 -26.55 -9.95
N ASN A 633 16.99 -25.25 -9.67
CA ASN A 633 16.78 -24.22 -10.69
C ASN A 633 17.83 -24.28 -11.80
N LEU A 634 19.09 -24.53 -11.51
CA LEU A 634 20.14 -24.77 -12.53
C LEU A 634 19.79 -25.98 -13.39
N ALA A 635 19.43 -27.11 -12.77
CA ALA A 635 19.04 -28.32 -13.50
C ALA A 635 17.81 -28.11 -14.40
N MET A 636 16.84 -27.24 -13.99
CA MET A 636 15.70 -26.87 -14.83
C MET A 636 16.13 -26.11 -16.08
N VAL A 637 17.06 -25.16 -15.94
CA VAL A 637 17.56 -24.37 -17.09
C VAL A 637 18.31 -25.29 -18.08
N ASP A 638 19.21 -26.14 -17.57
CA ASP A 638 19.99 -27.09 -18.41
C ASP A 638 19.08 -28.08 -19.15
N ALA A 639 18.03 -28.59 -18.45
CA ALA A 639 17.07 -29.52 -19.07
C ALA A 639 16.29 -28.86 -20.22
N VAL A 640 15.91 -27.60 -20.10
CA VAL A 640 15.22 -26.87 -21.19
C VAL A 640 16.13 -26.64 -22.37
N GLU A 641 17.42 -26.34 -22.17
CA GLU A 641 18.39 -26.24 -23.28
C GLU A 641 18.51 -27.57 -24.03
N GLY A 642 18.50 -28.69 -23.31
CA GLY A 642 18.46 -30.03 -23.91
C GLY A 642 17.19 -30.31 -24.72
N LEU A 643 16.02 -29.89 -24.21
CA LEU A 643 14.74 -30.02 -24.93
C LEU A 643 14.72 -29.17 -26.20
N MET A 644 15.20 -27.93 -26.14
CA MET A 644 15.29 -27.04 -27.30
C MET A 644 16.23 -27.59 -28.37
N SER A 645 17.37 -28.16 -27.99
CA SER A 645 18.33 -28.80 -28.91
C SER A 645 17.68 -29.98 -29.63
N ASN A 646 16.65 -30.60 -29.07
CA ASN A 646 15.85 -31.69 -29.67
C ASN A 646 14.60 -31.15 -30.38
N GLY A 647 14.49 -29.83 -30.63
CA GLY A 647 13.43 -29.21 -31.45
C GLY A 647 12.15 -28.83 -30.68
N PHE A 648 12.12 -28.92 -29.33
CA PHE A 648 11.01 -28.44 -28.56
C PHE A 648 11.02 -26.91 -28.49
N GLN A 649 9.87 -26.28 -28.71
CA GLN A 649 9.65 -24.84 -28.54
C GLN A 649 8.42 -24.62 -27.71
N ALA A 650 8.58 -24.02 -26.56
CA ALA A 650 7.46 -23.61 -25.68
C ALA A 650 6.85 -22.27 -26.13
N ASP A 651 5.56 -22.11 -25.95
CA ASP A 651 4.84 -20.85 -26.20
C ASP A 651 4.69 -20.03 -24.91
N VAL A 652 4.66 -20.70 -23.73
CA VAL A 652 4.46 -20.10 -22.42
C VAL A 652 5.27 -20.85 -21.35
N ILE A 653 5.85 -20.14 -20.39
CA ILE A 653 6.38 -20.70 -19.14
C ILE A 653 5.33 -20.49 -18.05
N HIS A 654 5.00 -21.56 -17.31
CA HIS A 654 4.14 -21.50 -16.13
C HIS A 654 4.90 -21.97 -14.89
N ALA A 655 5.21 -21.03 -13.99
CA ALA A 655 5.94 -21.30 -12.75
C ALA A 655 4.98 -21.43 -11.56
N HIS A 656 5.24 -22.38 -10.66
CA HIS A 656 4.43 -22.62 -9.46
C HIS A 656 5.24 -22.34 -8.18
N ASP A 657 4.89 -21.28 -7.47
CA ASP A 657 5.54 -20.75 -6.25
C ASP A 657 7.02 -20.34 -6.44
N TRP A 658 7.59 -19.75 -5.41
CA TRP A 658 8.92 -19.14 -5.39
C TRP A 658 10.10 -20.10 -5.58
N LEU A 659 9.92 -21.40 -5.31
CA LEU A 659 11.02 -22.38 -5.35
C LEU A 659 11.61 -22.57 -6.74
N VAL A 660 10.91 -22.17 -7.80
CA VAL A 660 11.37 -22.25 -9.19
C VAL A 660 11.69 -20.85 -9.78
N ASN A 661 11.82 -19.82 -8.91
CA ASN A 661 11.97 -18.44 -9.30
C ASN A 661 13.15 -18.19 -10.26
N TRP A 662 14.36 -18.67 -9.89
CA TRP A 662 15.55 -18.37 -10.69
C TRP A 662 15.50 -19.02 -12.07
N ALA A 663 14.99 -20.26 -12.17
CA ALA A 663 14.79 -20.93 -13.47
C ALA A 663 13.75 -20.20 -14.30
N ALA A 664 12.61 -19.83 -13.72
CA ALA A 664 11.52 -19.14 -14.41
C ALA A 664 11.97 -17.79 -15.00
N VAL A 665 12.68 -16.97 -14.20
CA VAL A 665 13.19 -15.67 -14.64
C VAL A 665 14.26 -15.81 -15.71
N GLU A 666 15.21 -16.74 -15.55
CA GLU A 666 16.28 -16.96 -16.51
C GLU A 666 15.74 -17.55 -17.82
N LEU A 667 14.81 -18.50 -17.78
CA LEU A 667 14.20 -19.07 -18.96
C LEU A 667 13.37 -18.03 -19.72
N LYS A 668 12.61 -17.17 -19.03
CA LYS A 668 11.93 -16.04 -19.68
C LYS A 668 12.90 -15.16 -20.44
N ARG A 669 14.04 -14.81 -19.84
CA ARG A 669 15.06 -13.97 -20.46
C ARG A 669 15.68 -14.64 -21.70
N ARG A 670 15.99 -15.97 -21.63
CA ARG A 670 16.63 -16.71 -22.74
C ARG A 670 15.67 -16.99 -23.89
N LEU A 671 14.45 -17.41 -23.58
CA LEU A 671 13.47 -17.86 -24.58
C LEU A 671 12.66 -16.69 -25.15
N SER A 672 12.62 -15.53 -24.45
CA SER A 672 11.80 -14.37 -24.83
C SER A 672 10.32 -14.74 -25.02
N ILE A 673 9.77 -15.64 -24.19
CA ILE A 673 8.36 -16.06 -24.19
C ILE A 673 7.69 -15.63 -22.87
N PRO A 674 6.35 -15.51 -22.82
CA PRO A 674 5.64 -15.09 -21.64
C PRO A 674 5.85 -16.02 -20.42
N LEU A 675 6.02 -15.41 -19.25
CA LEU A 675 6.07 -16.09 -17.96
C LEU A 675 4.75 -15.84 -17.22
N ILE A 676 4.04 -16.91 -16.91
CA ILE A 676 2.87 -16.92 -16.04
C ILE A 676 3.28 -17.60 -14.73
N THR A 677 2.85 -17.06 -13.61
CA THR A 677 3.16 -17.64 -12.29
C THR A 677 1.91 -17.85 -11.47
N THR A 678 1.73 -19.05 -10.91
CA THR A 678 0.72 -19.28 -9.87
C THR A 678 1.36 -19.21 -8.49
N ILE A 679 0.82 -18.34 -7.62
CA ILE A 679 1.18 -18.23 -6.21
C ILE A 679 0.15 -19.02 -5.39
N HIS A 680 0.60 -20.12 -4.76
CA HIS A 680 -0.25 -20.99 -3.94
C HIS A 680 -0.29 -20.59 -2.48
N ALA A 681 0.81 -20.02 -1.95
CA ALA A 681 0.89 -19.49 -0.59
C ALA A 681 2.06 -18.50 -0.48
N LEU A 682 2.01 -17.61 0.53
CA LEU A 682 3.05 -16.64 0.82
C LEU A 682 3.72 -16.92 2.15
N GLU A 683 5.03 -16.69 2.24
CA GLU A 683 5.80 -16.85 3.46
C GLU A 683 5.31 -15.92 4.57
N HIS A 684 4.97 -14.67 4.21
CA HIS A 684 4.40 -13.68 5.12
C HIS A 684 3.12 -14.18 5.80
N GLY A 685 2.20 -14.78 5.04
CA GLY A 685 0.94 -15.28 5.59
C GLY A 685 1.11 -16.49 6.50
N ARG A 686 2.01 -17.41 6.15
CA ARG A 686 2.31 -18.62 6.95
C ARG A 686 2.81 -18.29 8.37
N HIS A 687 3.55 -17.20 8.51
CA HIS A 687 4.21 -16.81 9.76
C HIS A 687 3.67 -15.53 10.38
N GLN A 688 2.58 -14.96 9.82
CA GLN A 688 2.00 -13.68 10.26
C GLN A 688 3.04 -12.55 10.27
N GLY A 689 3.89 -12.51 9.24
CA GLY A 689 4.99 -11.58 9.10
C GLY A 689 6.28 -12.27 8.65
N ILE A 690 7.34 -11.50 8.50
CA ILE A 690 8.69 -11.97 8.15
C ILE A 690 9.61 -11.70 9.34
N HIS A 691 10.13 -12.74 9.96
CA HIS A 691 10.81 -12.65 11.27
C HIS A 691 12.26 -13.17 11.26
N THR A 692 12.65 -13.95 10.24
CA THR A 692 13.99 -14.57 10.18
C THR A 692 14.69 -14.23 8.86
N PRO A 693 16.05 -14.30 8.82
CA PRO A 693 16.79 -14.09 7.57
C PRO A 693 16.37 -15.03 6.44
N MET A 694 15.98 -16.26 6.75
CA MET A 694 15.50 -17.23 5.77
C MET A 694 14.16 -16.79 5.19
N GLN A 695 13.22 -16.35 6.02
CA GLN A 695 11.93 -15.82 5.58
C GLN A 695 12.08 -14.56 4.70
N HIS A 696 13.02 -13.69 5.02
CA HIS A 696 13.36 -12.53 4.16
C HIS A 696 13.84 -12.98 2.78
N ARG A 697 14.68 -14.01 2.69
CA ARG A 697 15.14 -14.55 1.40
C ARG A 697 14.00 -15.16 0.59
N ILE A 698 13.11 -15.92 1.23
CA ILE A 698 11.94 -16.51 0.58
C ILE A 698 11.01 -15.40 0.06
N HIS A 699 10.69 -14.44 0.88
CA HIS A 699 9.86 -13.29 0.52
C HIS A 699 10.43 -12.50 -0.66
N GLU A 700 11.75 -12.34 -0.72
CA GLU A 700 12.43 -11.71 -1.86
C GLU A 700 12.32 -12.55 -3.15
N CYS A 701 12.42 -13.88 -3.06
CA CYS A 701 12.17 -14.76 -4.21
C CYS A 701 10.72 -14.66 -4.71
N GLU A 702 9.72 -14.60 -3.80
CA GLU A 702 8.31 -14.37 -4.15
C GLU A 702 8.14 -13.04 -4.89
N ARG A 703 8.77 -11.98 -4.38
CA ARG A 703 8.74 -10.64 -4.99
C ARG A 703 9.39 -10.64 -6.39
N MET A 704 10.56 -11.25 -6.55
CA MET A 704 11.27 -11.33 -7.82
C MET A 704 10.45 -12.08 -8.87
N LEU A 705 9.87 -13.21 -8.49
CA LEU A 705 9.06 -14.04 -9.40
C LEU A 705 7.82 -13.29 -9.88
N THR A 706 7.07 -12.68 -8.95
CA THR A 706 5.86 -11.91 -9.27
C THR A 706 6.17 -10.68 -10.12
N ALA A 707 7.29 -9.99 -9.85
CA ALA A 707 7.74 -8.85 -10.65
C ALA A 707 8.09 -9.25 -12.09
N ALA A 708 8.82 -10.37 -12.26
CA ALA A 708 9.25 -10.86 -13.58
C ALA A 708 8.12 -11.45 -14.42
N SER A 709 7.02 -11.91 -13.83
CA SER A 709 5.91 -12.55 -14.56
C SER A 709 5.15 -11.57 -15.43
N ASP A 710 4.63 -12.01 -16.56
CA ASP A 710 3.71 -11.22 -17.41
C ASP A 710 2.28 -11.31 -16.87
N ARG A 711 1.94 -12.44 -16.21
CA ARG A 711 0.67 -12.69 -15.55
C ARG A 711 0.90 -13.42 -14.23
N VAL A 712 0.20 -13.03 -13.18
CA VAL A 712 0.23 -13.68 -11.86
C VAL A 712 -1.15 -14.28 -11.58
N LEU A 713 -1.20 -15.59 -11.41
CA LEU A 713 -2.40 -16.32 -11.03
C LEU A 713 -2.39 -16.56 -9.51
N VAL A 714 -3.53 -16.43 -8.88
CA VAL A 714 -3.71 -16.69 -7.45
C VAL A 714 -4.95 -17.54 -7.22
N CYS A 715 -4.92 -18.35 -6.16
CA CYS A 715 -5.98 -19.32 -5.89
C CYS A 715 -7.22 -18.74 -5.17
N SER A 716 -7.20 -17.45 -4.77
CA SER A 716 -8.33 -16.77 -4.12
C SER A 716 -8.21 -15.26 -4.26
N HIS A 717 -9.31 -14.53 -4.09
CA HIS A 717 -9.28 -13.06 -4.00
C HIS A 717 -8.47 -12.58 -2.81
N TYR A 718 -8.54 -13.31 -1.68
CA TYR A 718 -7.70 -13.06 -0.51
C TYR A 718 -6.21 -13.10 -0.87
N MET A 719 -5.76 -14.15 -1.56
CA MET A 719 -4.37 -14.26 -2.03
C MET A 719 -4.01 -13.16 -3.01
N GLY A 720 -4.95 -12.77 -3.89
CA GLY A 720 -4.77 -11.64 -4.80
C GLY A 720 -4.49 -10.34 -4.06
N GLN A 721 -5.26 -10.05 -3.03
CA GLN A 721 -5.04 -8.88 -2.17
C GLN A 721 -3.69 -8.94 -1.45
N GLU A 722 -3.30 -10.11 -0.92
CA GLU A 722 -1.99 -10.29 -0.30
C GLU A 722 -0.83 -10.08 -1.28
N VAL A 723 -0.90 -10.64 -2.49
CA VAL A 723 0.11 -10.47 -3.53
C VAL A 723 0.23 -9.01 -3.98
N MET A 724 -0.90 -8.35 -4.22
CA MET A 724 -0.91 -6.91 -4.55
C MET A 724 -0.30 -6.08 -3.42
N ARG A 725 -0.70 -6.35 -2.18
CA ARG A 725 -0.23 -5.65 -0.99
C ARG A 725 1.28 -5.81 -0.75
N LEU A 726 1.77 -7.05 -0.84
CA LEU A 726 3.15 -7.37 -0.45
C LEU A 726 4.17 -7.13 -1.57
N PHE A 727 3.76 -7.29 -2.83
CA PHE A 727 4.67 -7.23 -3.98
C PHE A 727 4.31 -6.16 -5.00
N SER A 728 3.29 -5.33 -4.71
CA SER A 728 2.86 -4.24 -5.60
C SER A 728 2.55 -4.70 -7.03
N VAL A 729 1.99 -5.91 -7.17
CA VAL A 729 1.57 -6.44 -8.46
C VAL A 729 0.33 -5.66 -8.92
N ALA A 730 0.38 -5.10 -10.13
CA ALA A 730 -0.74 -4.39 -10.72
C ALA A 730 -1.96 -5.31 -10.90
N GLN A 731 -3.16 -4.78 -10.71
CA GLN A 731 -4.40 -5.56 -10.78
C GLN A 731 -4.58 -6.21 -12.16
N GLU A 732 -4.20 -5.52 -13.24
CA GLU A 732 -4.29 -6.02 -14.61
C GLU A 732 -3.36 -7.21 -14.85
N LYS A 733 -2.30 -7.33 -14.07
CA LYS A 733 -1.34 -8.43 -14.11
C LYS A 733 -1.81 -9.64 -13.31
N LEU A 734 -2.85 -9.51 -12.48
CA LEU A 734 -3.32 -10.52 -11.55
C LEU A 734 -4.65 -11.12 -12.02
N SER A 735 -4.75 -12.45 -11.98
CA SER A 735 -6.00 -13.19 -12.21
C SER A 735 -6.27 -14.19 -11.10
N VAL A 736 -7.51 -14.29 -10.68
CA VAL A 736 -7.95 -15.29 -9.71
C VAL A 736 -8.44 -16.52 -10.44
N ILE A 737 -7.73 -17.63 -10.27
CA ILE A 737 -8.12 -18.96 -10.75
C ILE A 737 -8.09 -19.93 -9.57
N TYR A 738 -9.26 -20.35 -9.12
CA TYR A 738 -9.40 -21.26 -7.99
C TYR A 738 -8.75 -22.62 -8.25
N ASN A 739 -8.41 -23.37 -7.19
CA ASN A 739 -8.09 -24.79 -7.36
C ASN A 739 -9.39 -25.59 -7.47
N GLY A 740 -9.33 -26.68 -8.22
CA GLY A 740 -10.45 -27.58 -8.41
C GLY A 740 -10.37 -28.85 -7.55
N VAL A 741 -11.40 -29.69 -7.64
CA VAL A 741 -11.43 -31.00 -7.01
C VAL A 741 -12.18 -31.99 -7.92
N GLU A 742 -11.73 -33.25 -7.91
CA GLU A 742 -12.46 -34.36 -8.52
C GLU A 742 -13.04 -35.27 -7.43
N ALA A 743 -14.34 -35.46 -7.44
CA ALA A 743 -15.02 -36.39 -6.52
C ALA A 743 -15.01 -37.82 -7.10
N VAL A 744 -14.42 -38.77 -6.38
CA VAL A 744 -14.46 -40.19 -6.66
C VAL A 744 -15.32 -40.86 -5.58
N ALA A 745 -16.48 -41.35 -5.94
CA ALA A 745 -17.41 -41.98 -5.01
C ALA A 745 -16.80 -43.21 -4.29
N ALA A 746 -16.89 -43.20 -2.94
CA ALA A 746 -16.54 -44.35 -2.14
C ALA A 746 -17.69 -45.41 -2.14
N ARG A 747 -17.36 -46.71 -2.01
CA ARG A 747 -18.35 -47.78 -1.93
C ARG A 747 -18.87 -47.93 -0.49
N GLU A 748 -20.20 -47.99 -0.29
CA GLU A 748 -20.85 -48.08 1.04
C GLU A 748 -20.37 -49.24 1.91
N GLY A 749 -20.09 -50.42 1.34
CA GLY A 749 -19.66 -51.61 2.08
C GLY A 749 -18.30 -51.46 2.80
N ASP A 750 -17.45 -50.62 2.29
CA ASP A 750 -16.10 -50.38 2.85
C ASP A 750 -16.12 -49.43 4.08
N LEU A 751 -17.18 -48.65 4.27
CA LEU A 751 -17.33 -47.67 5.34
C LEU A 751 -17.59 -48.28 6.71
N GLN A 752 -18.46 -49.30 6.79
CA GLN A 752 -18.76 -50.02 8.05
C GLN A 752 -17.54 -50.80 8.55
N GLN A 753 -16.79 -51.42 7.63
CA GLN A 753 -15.58 -52.14 7.97
C GLN A 753 -14.51 -51.14 8.52
N LEU A 754 -14.35 -49.99 7.88
CA LEU A 754 -13.41 -48.97 8.32
C LEU A 754 -13.78 -48.42 9.71
N ARG A 755 -15.10 -48.20 9.97
CA ARG A 755 -15.56 -47.73 11.28
C ARG A 755 -15.21 -48.69 12.41
N GLN A 756 -15.38 -50.02 12.15
CA GLN A 756 -14.99 -51.07 13.10
C GLN A 756 -13.46 -51.17 13.28
N GLU A 757 -12.72 -51.17 12.19
CA GLU A 757 -11.24 -51.24 12.19
C GLU A 757 -10.61 -50.16 13.05
N LEU A 758 -11.15 -48.91 12.96
CA LEU A 758 -10.65 -47.75 13.68
C LEU A 758 -11.26 -47.61 15.10
N GLY A 759 -12.18 -48.48 15.50
CA GLY A 759 -12.79 -48.45 16.83
C GLY A 759 -13.58 -47.16 17.11
N LEU A 760 -14.27 -46.61 16.09
CA LEU A 760 -14.93 -45.31 16.20
C LEU A 760 -16.28 -45.37 16.95
N GLY A 761 -16.84 -46.56 17.16
CA GLY A 761 -18.14 -46.74 17.83
C GLY A 761 -19.30 -46.12 17.06
N ASP A 762 -20.45 -45.88 17.75
CA ASP A 762 -21.66 -45.30 17.12
C ASP A 762 -21.82 -43.79 17.35
N GLY A 763 -20.83 -43.18 18.00
CA GLY A 763 -20.84 -41.74 18.29
C GLY A 763 -20.52 -40.85 17.10
N PRO A 764 -20.69 -39.50 17.26
CA PRO A 764 -20.32 -38.55 16.22
C PRO A 764 -18.82 -38.59 15.93
N ILE A 765 -18.48 -38.41 14.65
CA ILE A 765 -17.10 -38.37 14.16
C ILE A 765 -16.78 -36.95 13.63
N LEU A 766 -15.80 -36.29 14.26
CA LEU A 766 -15.14 -35.11 13.72
C LEU A 766 -13.91 -35.56 12.95
N PHE A 767 -13.71 -35.01 11.76
CA PHE A 767 -12.57 -35.34 10.92
C PHE A 767 -11.75 -34.11 10.53
N PHE A 768 -10.44 -34.21 10.71
CA PHE A 768 -9.46 -33.27 10.22
C PHE A 768 -8.43 -33.98 9.35
N VAL A 769 -8.08 -33.40 8.21
CA VAL A 769 -6.96 -33.83 7.37
C VAL A 769 -6.11 -32.65 6.93
N GLY A 770 -4.79 -32.78 7.07
CA GLY A 770 -3.84 -31.76 6.68
C GLY A 770 -2.49 -31.90 7.38
N ARG A 771 -1.55 -31.01 7.03
CA ARG A 771 -0.26 -30.94 7.73
C ARG A 771 -0.46 -30.52 9.19
N LEU A 772 0.26 -31.17 10.11
CA LEU A 772 0.19 -30.84 11.54
C LEU A 772 1.17 -29.72 11.87
N VAL A 773 0.81 -28.50 11.49
CA VAL A 773 1.53 -27.24 11.69
C VAL A 773 0.64 -26.23 12.40
N ARG A 774 1.24 -25.20 12.99
CA ARG A 774 0.52 -24.25 13.84
C ARG A 774 -0.61 -23.51 13.11
N GLU A 775 -0.34 -23.11 11.88
CA GLU A 775 -1.31 -22.37 11.04
C GLU A 775 -2.59 -23.16 10.71
N LYS A 776 -2.58 -24.50 10.87
CA LYS A 776 -3.78 -25.34 10.69
C LYS A 776 -4.69 -25.42 11.91
N GLY A 777 -4.29 -24.89 13.06
CA GLY A 777 -5.14 -24.73 14.24
C GLY A 777 -5.62 -26.00 14.93
N VAL A 778 -4.97 -27.16 14.70
CA VAL A 778 -5.42 -28.48 15.19
C VAL A 778 -5.50 -28.56 16.73
N HIS A 779 -4.71 -27.79 17.44
CA HIS A 779 -4.76 -27.67 18.90
C HIS A 779 -6.12 -27.20 19.40
N LEU A 780 -6.80 -26.32 18.65
CA LEU A 780 -8.16 -25.86 18.98
C LEU A 780 -9.19 -26.98 18.93
N LEU A 781 -9.01 -27.97 18.03
CA LEU A 781 -9.88 -29.16 17.96
C LEU A 781 -9.73 -30.05 19.19
N VAL A 782 -8.51 -30.26 19.66
CA VAL A 782 -8.25 -31.05 20.88
C VAL A 782 -8.92 -30.37 22.09
N GLU A 783 -8.82 -29.05 22.20
CA GLU A 783 -9.49 -28.26 23.24
C GLU A 783 -11.03 -28.33 23.13
N ALA A 784 -11.58 -28.28 21.90
CA ALA A 784 -13.00 -28.37 21.67
C ALA A 784 -13.56 -29.73 22.08
N VAL A 785 -12.85 -30.85 21.84
CA VAL A 785 -13.25 -32.20 22.26
C VAL A 785 -13.43 -32.28 23.78
N VAL A 786 -12.59 -31.62 24.57
CA VAL A 786 -12.72 -31.56 26.04
C VAL A 786 -14.07 -30.97 26.44
N ARG A 787 -14.44 -29.83 25.82
CA ARG A 787 -15.68 -29.12 26.16
C ARG A 787 -16.94 -29.83 25.66
N LEU A 788 -16.82 -30.57 24.55
CA LEU A 788 -17.91 -31.33 23.97
C LEU A 788 -18.10 -32.71 24.66
N ALA A 789 -17.12 -33.22 25.38
CA ALA A 789 -17.12 -34.57 25.96
C ALA A 789 -18.32 -34.85 26.89
N GLY A 790 -18.81 -33.83 27.63
CA GLY A 790 -19.96 -33.95 28.51
C GLY A 790 -21.29 -34.12 27.76
N ALA A 791 -21.46 -33.36 26.67
CA ALA A 791 -22.67 -33.43 25.84
C ALA A 791 -22.69 -34.62 24.85
N TYR A 792 -21.49 -35.03 24.38
CA TYR A 792 -21.30 -36.12 23.41
C TYR A 792 -20.27 -37.15 23.94
N PRO A 793 -20.70 -38.05 24.87
CA PRO A 793 -19.78 -39.02 25.50
C PRO A 793 -19.07 -39.99 24.56
N ALA A 794 -19.68 -40.30 23.41
CA ALA A 794 -19.12 -41.19 22.39
C ALA A 794 -18.45 -40.48 21.20
N LEU A 795 -18.25 -39.15 21.27
CA LEU A 795 -17.61 -38.36 20.22
C LEU A 795 -16.13 -38.78 20.03
N LYS A 796 -15.73 -38.92 18.78
CA LYS A 796 -14.37 -39.20 18.34
C LYS A 796 -13.88 -38.09 17.40
N LEU A 797 -12.61 -37.68 17.57
CA LEU A 797 -11.86 -36.82 16.66
C LEU A 797 -10.83 -37.66 15.93
N VAL A 798 -10.92 -37.71 14.62
CA VAL A 798 -9.97 -38.40 13.73
C VAL A 798 -9.08 -37.36 13.07
N ILE A 799 -7.78 -37.46 13.25
CA ILE A 799 -6.77 -36.54 12.71
C ILE A 799 -5.86 -37.35 11.75
N ALA A 800 -5.91 -37.00 10.45
CA ALA A 800 -5.05 -37.55 9.42
C ALA A 800 -4.02 -36.52 8.96
N GLY A 801 -2.75 -36.90 8.88
CA GLY A 801 -1.64 -36.08 8.45
C GLY A 801 -0.42 -36.22 9.35
N LYS A 802 0.70 -35.63 8.91
CA LYS A 802 1.98 -35.56 9.63
C LYS A 802 2.45 -34.12 9.73
N GLY A 803 3.30 -33.82 10.69
CA GLY A 803 3.93 -32.51 10.84
C GLY A 803 4.65 -32.33 12.17
N PRO A 804 5.41 -31.24 12.34
CA PRO A 804 6.22 -31.02 13.55
C PRO A 804 5.40 -30.93 14.84
N MET A 805 4.10 -30.57 14.78
CA MET A 805 3.25 -30.48 15.96
C MET A 805 2.64 -31.82 16.40
N GLU A 806 2.87 -32.92 15.70
CA GLU A 806 2.22 -34.22 16.03
C GLU A 806 2.48 -34.66 17.46
N ALA A 807 3.74 -34.58 17.91
CA ALA A 807 4.14 -34.96 19.26
C ALA A 807 3.51 -34.04 20.33
N ASP A 808 3.42 -32.74 20.05
CA ASP A 808 2.82 -31.75 20.95
C ASP A 808 1.30 -31.91 21.05
N LEU A 809 0.62 -32.20 19.94
CA LEU A 809 -0.81 -32.46 19.93
C LEU A 809 -1.18 -33.72 20.68
N LYS A 810 -0.38 -34.81 20.55
CA LYS A 810 -0.55 -36.05 21.34
C LYS A 810 -0.37 -35.76 22.83
N ARG A 811 0.67 -34.97 23.21
CA ARG A 811 0.86 -34.57 24.60
C ARG A 811 -0.30 -33.74 25.12
N LEU A 812 -0.78 -32.80 24.33
CA LEU A 812 -1.92 -31.97 24.69
C LEU A 812 -3.18 -32.81 24.94
N ALA A 813 -3.51 -33.79 24.08
CA ALA A 813 -4.65 -34.67 24.25
C ALA A 813 -4.56 -35.51 25.57
N VAL A 814 -3.35 -35.96 25.94
CA VAL A 814 -3.10 -36.65 27.22
C VAL A 814 -3.29 -35.70 28.41
N GLN A 815 -2.68 -34.53 28.37
CA GLN A 815 -2.79 -33.50 29.41
C GLN A 815 -4.23 -33.06 29.67
N MET A 816 -5.02 -32.97 28.63
CA MET A 816 -6.43 -32.57 28.71
C MET A 816 -7.40 -33.75 28.98
N GLY A 817 -6.88 -34.98 29.13
CA GLY A 817 -7.69 -36.16 29.48
C GLY A 817 -8.63 -36.67 28.37
N VAL A 818 -8.30 -36.41 27.11
CA VAL A 818 -9.13 -36.81 25.94
C VAL A 818 -8.36 -37.72 24.95
N ALA A 819 -7.24 -38.28 25.34
CA ALA A 819 -6.42 -39.14 24.48
C ALA A 819 -7.16 -40.35 23.91
N ASP A 820 -8.13 -40.90 24.64
CA ASP A 820 -9.01 -41.99 24.21
C ASP A 820 -10.02 -41.60 23.15
N ARG A 821 -10.25 -40.26 22.94
CA ARG A 821 -11.20 -39.71 21.99
C ARG A 821 -10.55 -39.18 20.74
N VAL A 822 -9.22 -38.93 20.74
CA VAL A 822 -8.47 -38.35 19.63
C VAL A 822 -7.60 -39.42 18.97
N LEU A 823 -7.93 -39.76 17.71
CA LEU A 823 -7.22 -40.75 16.94
C LEU A 823 -6.30 -40.09 15.90
N PHE A 824 -4.99 -40.30 16.03
CA PHE A 824 -3.98 -39.83 15.08
C PHE A 824 -3.62 -40.94 14.11
N LEU A 825 -3.96 -40.82 12.83
CA LEU A 825 -3.73 -41.83 11.79
C LEU A 825 -2.38 -41.70 11.08
N GLY A 826 -1.69 -40.53 11.26
CA GLY A 826 -0.54 -40.25 10.42
C GLY A 826 -0.96 -39.96 8.98
N PHE A 827 -0.04 -40.18 8.03
CA PHE A 827 -0.36 -40.04 6.60
C PHE A 827 -1.36 -41.15 6.16
N VAL A 828 -2.39 -40.77 5.41
CA VAL A 828 -3.37 -41.65 4.79
C VAL A 828 -3.36 -41.45 3.27
N ASP A 829 -3.56 -42.52 2.51
CA ASP A 829 -3.72 -42.46 1.06
C ASP A 829 -5.08 -41.83 0.65
N ASP A 830 -5.25 -41.57 -0.61
CA ASP A 830 -6.46 -40.93 -1.15
C ASP A 830 -7.71 -41.78 -0.91
N VAL A 831 -7.62 -43.12 -1.03
CA VAL A 831 -8.75 -44.01 -0.81
C VAL A 831 -9.24 -43.92 0.63
N ARG A 832 -8.31 -44.05 1.58
CA ARG A 832 -8.59 -43.95 3.02
C ARG A 832 -9.11 -42.59 3.44
N ARG A 833 -8.51 -41.52 2.91
CA ARG A 833 -8.99 -40.15 3.14
C ARG A 833 -10.43 -39.95 2.66
N ASN A 834 -10.74 -40.40 1.45
CA ASN A 834 -12.05 -40.26 0.87
C ASN A 834 -13.13 -41.05 1.68
N GLN A 835 -12.77 -42.25 2.15
CA GLN A 835 -13.65 -43.04 3.05
C GLN A 835 -13.89 -42.31 4.39
N LEU A 836 -12.85 -41.61 4.95
CA LEU A 836 -12.98 -40.85 6.19
C LEU A 836 -13.90 -39.63 6.00
N PHE A 837 -13.84 -38.95 4.84
CA PHE A 837 -14.81 -37.90 4.53
C PHE A 837 -16.23 -38.44 4.51
N CYS A 838 -16.49 -39.58 3.87
CA CYS A 838 -17.80 -40.19 3.86
C CYS A 838 -18.29 -40.64 5.25
N LEU A 839 -17.39 -40.98 6.17
CA LEU A 839 -17.72 -41.41 7.53
C LEU A 839 -17.96 -40.27 8.52
N ALA A 840 -17.39 -39.12 8.25
CA ALA A 840 -17.38 -37.98 9.17
C ALA A 840 -18.78 -37.32 9.26
N ASP A 841 -19.22 -37.06 10.48
CA ASP A 841 -20.38 -36.19 10.74
C ASP A 841 -20.11 -34.73 10.46
N VAL A 842 -18.89 -34.30 10.75
CA VAL A 842 -18.41 -32.94 10.42
C VAL A 842 -16.92 -33.00 10.09
N ALA A 843 -16.51 -32.50 8.93
CA ALA A 843 -15.13 -32.15 8.62
C ALA A 843 -14.82 -30.78 9.19
N VAL A 844 -13.70 -30.61 9.89
CA VAL A 844 -13.40 -29.36 10.62
C VAL A 844 -12.01 -28.85 10.27
N PHE A 845 -11.94 -27.61 9.77
CA PHE A 845 -10.70 -26.93 9.36
C PHE A 845 -10.54 -25.59 10.09
N PRO A 846 -10.00 -25.59 11.34
CA PRO A 846 -9.88 -24.42 12.19
C PRO A 846 -8.61 -23.60 11.89
N SER A 847 -8.23 -23.50 10.62
CA SER A 847 -7.00 -22.87 10.17
C SER A 847 -6.88 -21.41 10.64
N LEU A 848 -5.70 -21.03 11.12
CA LEU A 848 -5.37 -19.64 11.46
C LEU A 848 -4.96 -18.86 10.20
N TYR A 849 -4.43 -19.56 9.21
CA TYR A 849 -4.11 -19.06 7.88
C TYR A 849 -4.40 -20.14 6.84
N GLU A 850 -5.17 -19.79 5.81
CA GLU A 850 -5.52 -20.66 4.70
C GLU A 850 -5.62 -19.88 3.39
N PRO A 851 -4.63 -19.99 2.51
CA PRO A 851 -4.62 -19.26 1.23
C PRO A 851 -5.84 -19.58 0.35
N PHE A 852 -6.28 -20.83 0.36
CA PHE A 852 -7.45 -21.26 -0.40
C PHE A 852 -8.32 -22.25 0.39
N GLY A 853 -7.84 -23.50 0.61
CA GLY A 853 -8.57 -24.53 1.34
C GLY A 853 -9.05 -25.68 0.47
N ILE A 854 -8.15 -26.31 -0.31
CA ILE A 854 -8.49 -27.49 -1.15
C ILE A 854 -9.20 -28.58 -0.33
N VAL A 855 -8.77 -28.80 0.92
CA VAL A 855 -9.37 -29.81 1.80
C VAL A 855 -10.83 -29.54 2.15
N ALA A 856 -11.25 -28.27 2.16
CA ALA A 856 -12.66 -27.91 2.32
C ALA A 856 -13.46 -28.29 1.07
N LEU A 857 -12.93 -28.05 -0.12
CA LEU A 857 -13.55 -28.51 -1.39
C LEU A 857 -13.61 -30.04 -1.47
N GLU A 858 -12.59 -30.74 -0.99
CA GLU A 858 -12.63 -32.22 -0.90
C GLU A 858 -13.77 -32.67 -0.01
N ALA A 859 -13.94 -32.11 1.19
CA ALA A 859 -15.08 -32.42 2.07
C ALA A 859 -16.43 -32.13 1.38
N MET A 860 -16.55 -30.97 0.72
CA MET A 860 -17.76 -30.59 -0.04
C MET A 860 -18.08 -31.59 -1.17
N ALA A 861 -17.05 -32.04 -1.90
CA ALA A 861 -17.18 -32.97 -3.02
C ALA A 861 -17.73 -34.35 -2.59
N PHE A 862 -17.43 -34.76 -1.35
CA PHE A 862 -17.98 -36.00 -0.76
C PHE A 862 -19.31 -35.81 -0.02
N GLY A 863 -19.89 -34.61 -0.05
CA GLY A 863 -21.10 -34.28 0.67
C GLY A 863 -20.94 -34.35 2.19
N THR A 864 -19.72 -34.13 2.69
CA THR A 864 -19.42 -34.10 4.12
C THR A 864 -19.79 -32.74 4.67
N PRO A 865 -20.62 -32.64 5.73
CA PRO A 865 -20.84 -31.35 6.40
C PRO A 865 -19.53 -30.75 6.91
N LEU A 866 -19.32 -29.46 6.69
CA LEU A 866 -18.03 -28.83 7.07
C LEU A 866 -18.21 -27.62 7.97
N LEU A 867 -17.22 -27.45 8.88
CA LEU A 867 -17.00 -26.29 9.71
C LEU A 867 -15.59 -25.75 9.46
N VAL A 868 -15.48 -24.49 9.08
CA VAL A 868 -14.20 -23.86 8.77
C VAL A 868 -13.98 -22.59 9.59
N ALA A 869 -12.72 -22.21 9.78
CA ALA A 869 -12.41 -20.88 10.31
C ALA A 869 -12.73 -19.80 9.26
N ASP A 870 -13.25 -18.65 9.70
CA ASP A 870 -13.53 -17.48 8.86
C ASP A 870 -12.24 -16.74 8.52
N THR A 871 -11.39 -17.38 7.68
CA THR A 871 -10.06 -16.87 7.32
C THR A 871 -9.71 -17.18 5.88
N GLY A 872 -8.96 -16.24 5.25
CA GLY A 872 -8.38 -16.44 3.93
C GLY A 872 -9.37 -16.90 2.86
N GLY A 873 -8.93 -17.82 2.01
CA GLY A 873 -9.76 -18.40 0.94
C GLY A 873 -10.94 -19.25 1.42
N LEU A 874 -10.92 -19.76 2.66
CA LEU A 874 -12.06 -20.48 3.23
C LEU A 874 -13.32 -19.61 3.29
N ARG A 875 -13.19 -18.32 3.53
CA ARG A 875 -14.27 -17.33 3.52
C ARG A 875 -14.95 -17.20 2.14
N GLU A 876 -14.22 -17.48 1.07
CA GLU A 876 -14.74 -17.42 -0.31
C GLU A 876 -15.47 -18.72 -0.70
N ILE A 877 -15.03 -19.85 -0.13
CA ILE A 877 -15.58 -21.19 -0.41
C ILE A 877 -16.85 -21.45 0.41
N VAL A 878 -16.84 -21.07 1.71
CA VAL A 878 -17.88 -21.45 2.66
C VAL A 878 -18.76 -20.27 3.05
N ARG A 879 -20.04 -20.35 2.72
CA ARG A 879 -21.08 -19.40 3.13
C ARG A 879 -21.81 -19.95 4.35
N HIS A 880 -21.66 -19.24 5.49
CA HIS A 880 -22.22 -19.67 6.78
C HIS A 880 -23.72 -19.94 6.72
N GLY A 881 -24.13 -21.15 7.15
CA GLY A 881 -25.52 -21.57 7.21
C GLY A 881 -26.13 -21.96 5.85
N GLU A 882 -25.43 -21.80 4.71
CA GLU A 882 -25.88 -22.18 3.38
C GLU A 882 -25.21 -23.47 2.90
N ASN A 883 -23.91 -23.48 2.69
CA ASN A 883 -23.13 -24.62 2.21
C ASN A 883 -22.10 -25.14 3.24
N GLY A 884 -22.06 -24.57 4.45
CA GLY A 884 -21.23 -24.99 5.56
C GLY A 884 -21.42 -24.07 6.75
N ALA A 885 -20.66 -24.30 7.82
CA ALA A 885 -20.60 -23.42 8.97
C ALA A 885 -19.21 -22.75 9.08
N THR A 886 -19.17 -21.54 9.65
CA THR A 886 -17.93 -20.82 9.92
C THR A 886 -17.78 -20.54 11.42
N MET A 887 -16.53 -20.48 11.90
CA MET A 887 -16.17 -20.08 13.26
C MET A 887 -15.23 -18.89 13.22
N TYR A 888 -15.18 -18.10 14.29
CA TYR A 888 -14.17 -17.03 14.41
C TYR A 888 -12.77 -17.62 14.50
N THR A 889 -11.84 -17.08 13.73
CA THR A 889 -10.47 -17.58 13.64
C THR A 889 -9.77 -17.54 14.99
N GLY A 890 -9.27 -18.69 15.44
CA GLY A 890 -8.56 -18.84 16.72
C GLY A 890 -9.47 -18.92 17.96
N ASP A 891 -10.79 -18.89 17.81
CA ASP A 891 -11.73 -18.88 18.92
C ASP A 891 -12.32 -20.27 19.17
N VAL A 892 -11.86 -20.93 20.24
CA VAL A 892 -12.36 -22.25 20.68
C VAL A 892 -13.82 -22.22 21.09
N GLU A 893 -14.31 -21.12 21.68
CA GLU A 893 -15.71 -20.97 22.09
C GLU A 893 -16.63 -20.99 20.87
N SER A 894 -16.29 -20.21 19.84
CA SER A 894 -16.99 -20.22 18.57
C SER A 894 -16.97 -21.60 17.92
N LEU A 895 -15.82 -22.30 17.94
CA LEU A 895 -15.68 -23.66 17.44
C LEU A 895 -16.65 -24.63 18.13
N VAL A 896 -16.66 -24.63 19.47
CA VAL A 896 -17.52 -25.50 20.30
C VAL A 896 -19.00 -25.22 20.03
N ASN A 897 -19.41 -23.96 20.00
CA ASN A 897 -20.79 -23.54 19.76
C ASN A 897 -21.29 -24.01 18.39
N GLN A 898 -20.48 -23.83 17.34
CA GLN A 898 -20.81 -24.26 15.98
C GLN A 898 -20.88 -25.80 15.88
N LEU A 899 -19.94 -26.54 16.48
CA LEU A 899 -19.96 -28.00 16.52
C LEU A 899 -21.19 -28.50 17.26
N HIS A 900 -21.53 -27.94 18.41
CA HIS A 900 -22.70 -28.25 19.18
C HIS A 900 -23.99 -28.04 18.38
N TRP A 901 -24.08 -26.89 17.69
CA TRP A 901 -25.23 -26.59 16.81
C TRP A 901 -25.32 -27.58 15.65
N MET A 902 -24.22 -27.86 14.94
CA MET A 902 -24.19 -28.78 13.81
C MET A 902 -24.58 -30.21 14.23
N LEU A 903 -24.02 -30.70 15.34
CA LEU A 903 -24.30 -32.05 15.83
C LEU A 903 -25.76 -32.17 16.32
N GLY A 904 -26.35 -31.11 16.88
CA GLY A 904 -27.73 -31.07 17.32
C GLY A 904 -28.77 -30.88 16.21
N ASN A 905 -28.35 -30.52 14.96
CA ASN A 905 -29.27 -30.23 13.85
C ASN A 905 -28.93 -31.05 12.58
N PRO A 906 -29.16 -32.40 12.58
CA PRO A 906 -28.74 -33.27 11.48
C PRO A 906 -29.39 -32.92 10.13
N ASP A 907 -30.65 -32.50 10.11
CA ASP A 907 -31.36 -32.15 8.86
C ASP A 907 -30.73 -30.91 8.21
N ARG A 908 -30.41 -29.89 9.01
CA ARG A 908 -29.79 -28.65 8.53
C ARG A 908 -28.35 -28.91 8.04
N ARG A 909 -27.62 -29.74 8.78
CA ARG A 909 -26.29 -30.22 8.40
C ARG A 909 -26.31 -30.94 7.04
N TYR A 910 -27.26 -31.80 6.80
CA TYR A 910 -27.45 -32.51 5.53
C TYR A 910 -27.80 -31.55 4.37
N GLN A 911 -28.66 -30.55 4.60
CA GLN A 911 -28.99 -29.54 3.59
C GLN A 911 -27.76 -28.72 3.19
N MET A 912 -26.95 -28.28 4.14
CA MET A 912 -25.68 -27.54 3.88
C MET A 912 -24.72 -28.39 3.07
N ALA A 913 -24.56 -29.69 3.41
CA ALA A 913 -23.67 -30.60 2.67
C ALA A 913 -24.12 -30.79 1.21
N LYS A 914 -25.43 -30.86 0.96
CA LYS A 914 -25.97 -30.94 -0.40
C LYS A 914 -25.75 -29.64 -1.20
N ALA A 915 -25.92 -28.50 -0.58
CA ALA A 915 -25.61 -27.23 -1.21
C ALA A 915 -24.12 -27.14 -1.55
N ALA A 916 -23.24 -27.56 -0.62
CA ALA A 916 -21.80 -27.64 -0.82
C ALA A 916 -21.40 -28.53 -2.02
N GLU A 917 -21.98 -29.74 -2.14
CA GLU A 917 -21.72 -30.61 -3.27
C GLU A 917 -22.11 -29.99 -4.61
N ASN A 918 -23.22 -29.25 -4.67
CA ASN A 918 -23.65 -28.54 -5.86
C ASN A 918 -22.71 -27.39 -6.22
N ASP A 919 -22.26 -26.61 -5.24
CA ASP A 919 -21.29 -25.51 -5.46
C ASP A 919 -19.99 -26.04 -6.07
N VAL A 920 -19.46 -27.16 -5.57
CA VAL A 920 -18.25 -27.78 -6.11
C VAL A 920 -18.42 -28.11 -7.60
N ARG A 921 -19.53 -28.77 -7.95
CA ARG A 921 -19.79 -29.14 -9.35
C ARG A 921 -19.93 -27.94 -10.30
N GLN A 922 -20.42 -26.82 -9.81
CA GLN A 922 -20.65 -25.62 -10.63
C GLN A 922 -19.44 -24.72 -10.77
N HIS A 923 -18.62 -24.59 -9.71
CA HIS A 923 -17.62 -23.53 -9.64
C HIS A 923 -16.17 -24.03 -9.48
N TYR A 924 -15.97 -25.28 -9.04
CA TYR A 924 -14.65 -25.83 -8.72
C TYR A 924 -14.29 -27.09 -9.52
N ASP A 925 -14.90 -27.26 -10.69
CA ASP A 925 -14.56 -28.32 -11.65
C ASP A 925 -13.27 -28.02 -12.42
N TRP A 926 -12.33 -28.96 -12.44
CA TRP A 926 -11.04 -28.76 -13.08
C TRP A 926 -11.11 -28.52 -14.59
N ALA A 927 -12.10 -29.06 -15.28
CA ALA A 927 -12.24 -28.82 -16.72
C ALA A 927 -12.64 -27.37 -17.03
N TYR A 928 -13.45 -26.75 -16.14
CA TYR A 928 -13.78 -25.32 -16.22
C TYR A 928 -12.57 -24.43 -15.90
N LEU A 929 -11.82 -24.77 -14.84
CA LEU A 929 -10.67 -23.97 -14.39
C LEU A 929 -9.49 -24.06 -15.36
N ALA A 930 -9.27 -25.24 -15.98
CA ALA A 930 -8.28 -25.39 -17.05
C ALA A 930 -8.61 -24.51 -18.28
N ARG A 931 -9.91 -24.38 -18.66
CA ARG A 931 -10.30 -23.43 -19.73
C ARG A 931 -9.92 -22.01 -19.39
N LYS A 932 -10.20 -21.54 -18.17
CA LYS A 932 -9.78 -20.22 -17.72
C LYS A 932 -8.25 -20.03 -17.77
N THR A 933 -7.49 -21.06 -17.39
CA THR A 933 -6.03 -21.01 -17.47
C THR A 933 -5.55 -20.95 -18.92
N ILE A 934 -6.20 -21.65 -19.85
CA ILE A 934 -5.90 -21.57 -21.29
C ILE A 934 -6.19 -20.18 -21.85
N GLU A 935 -7.26 -19.53 -21.41
CA GLU A 935 -7.56 -18.14 -21.79
C GLU A 935 -6.41 -17.20 -21.38
N GLU A 936 -5.86 -17.35 -20.17
CA GLU A 936 -4.70 -16.59 -19.72
C GLU A 936 -3.45 -16.90 -20.56
N TYR A 937 -3.18 -18.17 -20.88
CA TYR A 937 -2.05 -18.52 -21.77
C TYR A 937 -2.19 -17.87 -23.14
N ARG A 938 -3.39 -17.95 -23.75
CA ARG A 938 -3.65 -17.35 -25.07
C ARG A 938 -3.52 -15.85 -25.07
N SER A 939 -3.98 -15.18 -24.00
CA SER A 939 -3.87 -13.72 -23.86
C SER A 939 -2.43 -13.22 -23.89
N GLN A 940 -1.48 -14.02 -23.38
CA GLN A 940 -0.07 -13.69 -23.33
C GLN A 940 0.72 -14.19 -24.55
N ALA A 941 0.38 -15.33 -25.14
CA ALA A 941 1.11 -15.95 -26.26
C ALA A 941 0.82 -15.33 -27.63
N LEU A 942 -0.41 -14.83 -27.87
CA LEU A 942 -0.85 -14.30 -29.17
C LEU A 942 -0.15 -13.00 -29.63
N PRO A 943 0.24 -12.04 -28.75
CA PRO A 943 0.92 -10.82 -29.22
C PRO A 943 2.28 -11.06 -29.87
N GLN A 944 3.00 -12.14 -29.50
CA GLN A 944 4.35 -12.41 -30.02
C GLN A 944 4.39 -13.15 -31.37
N ARG A 945 3.37 -13.94 -31.70
CA ARG A 945 3.32 -14.61 -33.03
C ARG A 945 3.14 -13.64 -34.18
N CYS A 946 2.52 -12.48 -34.00
CA CYS A 946 2.41 -11.43 -35.02
C CYS A 946 3.71 -10.63 -35.24
N GLY A 947 4.60 -10.56 -34.24
CA GLY A 947 5.88 -9.83 -34.33
C GLY A 947 6.99 -10.56 -35.09
N ASN A 948 7.08 -11.87 -34.96
CA ASN A 948 8.17 -12.66 -35.57
C ASN A 948 7.97 -12.98 -37.04
N ASN A 949 6.76 -12.90 -37.59
CA ASN A 949 6.52 -13.08 -39.03
C ASN A 949 6.79 -11.84 -39.92
N LEU A 950 6.98 -10.64 -39.28
CA LEU A 950 7.38 -9.43 -40.05
C LEU A 950 8.90 -9.22 -40.11
N ALA A 951 9.70 -9.90 -39.28
CA ALA A 951 11.17 -9.79 -39.29
C ALA A 951 11.87 -10.74 -40.29
N LEU A 952 11.12 -11.63 -40.93
CA LEU A 952 11.63 -12.56 -41.96
C LEU A 952 11.24 -12.15 -43.39
N GLN A 953 10.64 -10.96 -43.57
CA GLN A 953 10.28 -10.43 -44.93
C GLN A 953 10.81 -8.99 -45.18
N LEU A 954 11.86 -8.54 -44.45
CA LEU A 954 12.63 -7.34 -44.84
C LEU A 954 14.12 -7.69 -44.95
#